data_9d86ab80d1bb30a05793a6c33929bf87
#
_entry.id   9d86ab80d1bb30a05793a6c33929bf87
#
_cell.length_a   1.000
_cell.length_b   1.000
_cell.length_c   1.000
_cell.angle_alpha   90.00
_cell.angle_beta   90.00
_cell.angle_gamma   90.00
#
_symmetry.space_group_name_H-M   'P 1'
#
loop_
_entity.id
_entity.type
_entity.pdbx_description
1 polymer ?
#
loop_
_entity_poly.entity_id
_entity_poly.type
_entity_poly.pdbx_seq_one_letter_code
_entity_poly.pdbx_strand_id
1 'polypeptide(L)'
;MSRQDANAVFARTSFLYGGNADYIENLYARYETDPAAIDAEWRTFFESLKDERADVMASARGPSWQRPHWPQPARSELVAAFDGDWRELERTLGDKVEARAQATGVEFSAAEVQQTARDSVRALMLIRAYRARGHFYANLDPLGLEPHRNEEDLDPRSYGFTETDYDRKIFLDRVLGLEFGTLREILAILRRTYCQTLGVEFMHISDPEQKGWIQARIEGPDKEITFTTEGKRAILNKLIEAEGFEKFCDLKFTGTKRFGLDGAESMIPALEQIIKRGGALGVKEIVIGMAHRGRLNVLAQVMGKPHRAIFHEFKGGSSTPNEVEGSGDVKYHLGASSDREFDGNRVHLSLTANPSHLEIVNPVVLGKVRAKQDQLGATREDRTMVMPLLISGDAAFAGQGVVAECFGLSGLRGHRTGGSVHFIVNNQIGFTTYPRYSRSSPYPSDVAKMIEAPIFHVNGDDPEAVVFAAKVATEFRQKFQRPVVIDMFCYRRFGHNEGDEPSFTQPLMYKAIRKHPPIAEIYAKKLVGENVVTEGEVEKMRVDWRARLDAELEASQGYKPNSADWLDGRWADIKAARDADDPRRGHTGAPLAMLRKIGASITAIPEGFHAHRTIQRFLENRRKAIESGEGLDWATGEALAFCSLLLEGHPVRISGQDTERGTFSQRHSVLVDQENEDRYIPFNHLGERQARFEVINSMLSEEAVVGFEYGYSLAEPNALTLWEAQFGDFANGAQVVFDQFVSSGERKWLRMSGLVCLLPHGYEGQGPEHSSARLERFLQMCAEDNMQVANCTTPANYFHILRRQLKRDIRKPLILMTPKSLLRHRRAVSRLAEMGPDTTFHRLLWDEAQMFPDEKIKLVADDEIRRVVLCSGKVYYDLHEEREKRGINDIYLLRVEQLYPVSLKALVNELGRFKNAEFMWCQEEPRNMGAYSFMEPYLEWVLGQIGAKNKQPIYTGRAASAATATGQMSQHLKQLKALLDEALR
;
A
#
# COMPACT_ATOMS: atom_id res chain seq x y z
N MET A 1 5.90 47.67 0.36
CA MET A 1 4.54 47.21 -0.08
C MET A 1 3.76 46.82 1.16
N SER A 2 2.55 47.34 1.34
CA SER A 2 1.72 46.90 2.46
C SER A 2 1.33 45.43 2.30
N ARG A 3 0.99 44.75 3.42
CA ARG A 3 0.47 43.38 3.41
C ARG A 3 -0.74 43.23 2.44
N GLN A 4 -1.50 44.29 2.25
CA GLN A 4 -2.62 44.36 1.30
C GLN A 4 -2.14 44.36 -0.17
N ASP A 5 -1.02 45.03 -0.48
CA ASP A 5 -0.52 45.10 -1.86
C ASP A 5 0.09 43.79 -2.33
N ALA A 6 0.82 43.10 -1.44
CA ALA A 6 1.38 41.75 -1.75
C ALA A 6 0.26 40.73 -1.96
N ASN A 7 -0.80 40.78 -1.15
CA ASN A 7 -1.95 39.90 -1.27
C ASN A 7 -2.82 40.19 -2.49
N ALA A 8 -2.90 41.45 -2.92
CA ALA A 8 -3.60 41.82 -4.15
C ALA A 8 -2.88 41.29 -5.40
N VAL A 9 -1.55 41.28 -5.40
CA VAL A 9 -0.75 40.68 -6.48
C VAL A 9 -0.94 39.16 -6.48
N PHE A 10 -0.89 38.51 -5.32
CA PHE A 10 -1.11 37.07 -5.19
C PHE A 10 -2.54 36.66 -5.64
N ALA A 11 -3.57 37.39 -5.22
CA ALA A 11 -4.94 37.13 -5.66
C ALA A 11 -5.13 37.28 -7.19
N ARG A 12 -4.40 38.21 -7.81
CA ARG A 12 -4.43 38.40 -9.28
C ARG A 12 -3.69 37.32 -10.06
N THR A 13 -2.70 36.64 -9.46
CA THR A 13 -1.87 35.63 -10.12
C THR A 13 -2.18 34.21 -9.69
N SER A 14 -3.07 34.01 -8.72
CA SER A 14 -3.38 32.67 -8.17
C SER A 14 -3.95 31.69 -9.19
N PHE A 15 -4.67 32.16 -10.20
CA PHE A 15 -5.21 31.34 -11.28
C PHE A 15 -4.12 30.80 -12.24
N LEU A 16 -2.93 31.38 -12.25
CA LEU A 16 -1.78 30.88 -13.04
C LEU A 16 -1.28 29.54 -12.54
N TYR A 17 -1.61 29.15 -11.30
CA TYR A 17 -1.15 27.91 -10.68
C TYR A 17 -2.18 26.77 -10.70
N GLY A 18 -3.33 26.98 -11.37
CA GLY A 18 -4.41 26.01 -11.43
C GLY A 18 -4.36 25.09 -12.64
N GLY A 19 -5.39 24.27 -12.82
CA GLY A 19 -5.53 23.34 -13.93
C GLY A 19 -5.57 23.95 -15.33
N ASN A 20 -5.63 25.28 -15.44
CA ASN A 20 -5.58 26.03 -16.68
C ASN A 20 -4.18 26.60 -17.01
N ALA A 21 -3.15 26.20 -16.27
CA ALA A 21 -1.80 26.76 -16.44
C ALA A 21 -1.29 26.61 -17.88
N ASP A 22 -1.42 25.43 -18.48
CA ASP A 22 -0.99 25.17 -19.87
C ASP A 22 -1.74 26.04 -20.89
N TYR A 23 -3.03 26.26 -20.67
CA TYR A 23 -3.82 27.13 -21.52
C TYR A 23 -3.34 28.59 -21.43
N ILE A 24 -3.06 29.04 -20.22
CA ILE A 24 -2.58 30.40 -19.95
C ILE A 24 -1.17 30.62 -20.51
N GLU A 25 -0.27 29.63 -20.37
CA GLU A 25 1.07 29.64 -20.96
C GLU A 25 1.03 29.75 -22.50
N ASN A 26 0.12 29.01 -23.13
CA ASN A 26 -0.11 29.12 -24.57
C ASN A 26 -0.66 30.49 -25.00
N LEU A 27 -1.58 31.05 -24.21
CA LEU A 27 -2.07 32.42 -24.45
C LEU A 27 -0.94 33.44 -24.33
N TYR A 28 -0.09 33.25 -23.29
CA TYR A 28 1.04 34.16 -23.08
C TYR A 28 2.10 34.06 -24.19
N ALA A 29 2.40 32.87 -24.68
CA ALA A 29 3.28 32.70 -25.85
C ALA A 29 2.72 33.33 -27.12
N ARG A 30 1.40 33.28 -27.31
CA ARG A 30 0.72 33.98 -28.42
C ARG A 30 0.80 35.50 -28.27
N TYR A 31 0.61 35.99 -27.02
CA TYR A 31 0.81 37.42 -26.74
C TYR A 31 2.23 37.88 -27.10
N GLU A 32 3.26 37.14 -26.70
CA GLU A 32 4.65 37.46 -27.00
C GLU A 32 4.99 37.40 -28.49
N THR A 33 4.23 36.60 -29.27
CA THR A 33 4.40 36.49 -30.71
C THR A 33 3.66 37.62 -31.41
N ASP A 34 2.39 37.86 -31.07
CA ASP A 34 1.53 38.92 -31.61
C ASP A 34 0.55 39.38 -30.50
N PRO A 35 0.79 40.51 -29.85
CA PRO A 35 -0.09 41.06 -28.84
C PRO A 35 -1.53 41.29 -29.28
N ALA A 36 -1.76 41.48 -30.59
CA ALA A 36 -3.10 41.68 -31.13
C ALA A 36 -3.91 40.38 -31.25
N ALA A 37 -3.25 39.21 -31.18
CA ALA A 37 -3.88 37.90 -31.33
C ALA A 37 -4.64 37.42 -30.09
N ILE A 38 -4.71 38.17 -29.01
CA ILE A 38 -5.40 37.85 -27.76
C ILE A 38 -6.30 39.01 -27.29
N ASP A 39 -7.28 38.70 -26.42
CA ASP A 39 -8.21 39.67 -25.86
C ASP A 39 -7.53 40.80 -25.08
N ALA A 40 -8.14 41.96 -25.05
CA ALA A 40 -7.57 43.18 -24.41
C ALA A 40 -7.32 43.01 -22.89
N GLU A 41 -8.17 42.23 -22.21
CA GLU A 41 -8.02 41.97 -20.76
C GLU A 41 -6.76 41.14 -20.51
N TRP A 42 -6.55 40.07 -21.30
CA TRP A 42 -5.36 39.22 -21.20
C TRP A 42 -4.09 39.98 -21.59
N ARG A 43 -4.17 40.83 -22.55
CA ARG A 43 -3.04 41.70 -22.98
C ARG A 43 -2.58 42.57 -21.81
N THR A 44 -3.51 43.32 -21.20
CA THR A 44 -3.21 44.18 -20.08
C THR A 44 -2.65 43.38 -18.88
N PHE A 45 -3.13 42.19 -18.71
CA PHE A 45 -2.66 41.31 -17.62
C PHE A 45 -1.20 40.84 -17.90
N PHE A 46 -0.90 40.33 -19.10
CA PHE A 46 0.45 39.88 -19.44
C PHE A 46 1.48 41.01 -19.49
N GLU A 47 1.11 42.18 -19.94
CA GLU A 47 1.96 43.38 -19.89
C GLU A 47 2.39 43.70 -18.44
N SER A 48 1.54 43.40 -17.45
CA SER A 48 1.82 43.65 -16.05
C SER A 48 2.84 42.68 -15.44
N LEU A 49 3.07 41.52 -16.05
CA LEU A 49 3.93 40.46 -15.52
C LEU A 49 5.42 40.72 -15.77
N LYS A 50 5.77 41.38 -16.89
CA LYS A 50 7.16 41.76 -17.27
C LYS A 50 8.13 40.57 -17.35
N ASP A 51 7.67 39.45 -17.89
CA ASP A 51 8.50 38.25 -18.06
C ASP A 51 9.39 38.37 -19.31
N GLU A 52 10.50 37.61 -19.35
CA GLU A 52 11.36 37.53 -20.53
C GLU A 52 10.70 36.63 -21.60
N ARG A 53 10.69 37.16 -22.87
CA ARG A 53 10.08 36.46 -24.00
C ARG A 53 10.62 35.04 -24.22
N ALA A 54 11.91 34.86 -24.01
CA ALA A 54 12.55 33.56 -24.21
C ALA A 54 11.98 32.48 -23.27
N ASP A 55 11.73 32.85 -22.00
CA ASP A 55 11.20 31.95 -20.97
C ASP A 55 9.71 31.61 -21.22
N VAL A 56 8.93 32.60 -21.69
CA VAL A 56 7.52 32.37 -22.09
C VAL A 56 7.43 31.35 -23.22
N MET A 57 8.27 31.53 -24.25
CA MET A 57 8.29 30.65 -25.42
C MET A 57 8.82 29.25 -25.10
N ALA A 58 9.77 29.13 -24.16
CA ALA A 58 10.26 27.83 -23.71
C ALA A 58 9.18 27.04 -22.95
N SER A 59 8.43 27.70 -22.07
CA SER A 59 7.33 27.09 -21.32
C SER A 59 6.19 26.59 -22.22
N ALA A 60 5.88 27.30 -23.30
CA ALA A 60 4.80 26.94 -24.22
C ALA A 60 5.14 25.82 -25.22
N ARG A 61 6.42 25.41 -25.35
CA ARG A 61 6.83 24.32 -26.26
C ARG A 61 6.30 22.94 -25.92
N GLY A 62 5.72 22.77 -24.77
CA GLY A 62 5.16 21.49 -24.32
C GLY A 62 6.20 20.48 -23.81
N PRO A 63 5.78 19.27 -23.44
CA PRO A 63 6.64 18.31 -22.77
C PRO A 63 7.73 17.74 -23.69
N SER A 64 8.93 17.58 -23.15
CA SER A 64 10.13 17.09 -23.83
C SER A 64 10.08 15.61 -24.26
N TRP A 65 9.05 14.89 -23.88
CA TRP A 65 8.88 13.46 -24.24
C TRP A 65 8.37 13.23 -25.68
N GLN A 66 8.09 14.24 -26.46
CA GLN A 66 7.84 14.14 -27.90
C GLN A 66 9.13 13.74 -28.66
N ARG A 67 9.50 12.48 -28.57
CA ARG A 67 10.67 11.94 -29.29
C ARG A 67 10.29 11.61 -30.73
N PRO A 68 10.96 12.20 -31.73
CA PRO A 68 10.65 11.92 -33.15
C PRO A 68 11.11 10.53 -33.63
N HIS A 69 11.84 9.79 -32.80
CA HIS A 69 12.37 8.47 -33.15
C HIS A 69 12.08 7.45 -32.03
N TRP A 70 10.90 6.84 -32.08
CA TRP A 70 10.65 5.62 -31.33
C TRP A 70 11.60 4.52 -31.80
N PRO A 71 12.27 3.73 -30.95
CA PRO A 71 13.14 2.66 -31.42
C PRO A 71 12.34 1.66 -32.23
N GLN A 72 12.80 1.40 -33.49
CA GLN A 72 12.22 0.32 -34.27
C GLN A 72 12.46 -1.00 -33.56
N PRO A 73 11.46 -1.91 -33.49
CA PRO A 73 11.63 -3.21 -32.87
C PRO A 73 12.79 -3.96 -33.56
N ALA A 74 13.69 -4.52 -32.77
CA ALA A 74 14.77 -5.36 -33.29
C ALA A 74 14.14 -6.54 -34.05
N ARG A 75 14.65 -6.87 -35.22
CA ARG A 75 14.30 -8.12 -35.92
C ARG A 75 14.74 -9.30 -35.07
N SER A 76 13.81 -10.07 -34.57
CA SER A 76 14.06 -11.20 -33.67
C SER A 76 13.11 -12.36 -33.96
N GLU A 77 13.44 -13.53 -33.48
CA GLU A 77 12.57 -14.73 -33.56
C GLU A 77 11.15 -14.45 -33.02
N LEU A 78 11.03 -13.51 -32.07
CA LEU A 78 9.75 -13.09 -31.51
C LEU A 78 8.88 -12.40 -32.58
N VAL A 79 9.47 -11.58 -33.45
CA VAL A 79 8.75 -10.88 -34.53
C VAL A 79 8.30 -11.90 -35.57
N ALA A 80 9.18 -12.81 -36.00
CA ALA A 80 8.83 -13.88 -36.93
C ALA A 80 7.67 -14.76 -36.41
N ALA A 81 7.61 -14.96 -35.10
CA ALA A 81 6.53 -15.71 -34.48
C ALA A 81 5.17 -14.97 -34.47
N PHE A 82 5.18 -13.65 -34.51
CA PHE A 82 3.95 -12.83 -34.54
C PHE A 82 3.43 -12.61 -35.96
N ASP A 83 4.31 -12.50 -36.93
CA ASP A 83 3.93 -12.25 -38.33
C ASP A 83 3.85 -13.53 -39.19
N GLY A 84 4.29 -14.66 -38.69
CA GLY A 84 4.23 -15.96 -39.35
C GLY A 84 5.24 -16.17 -40.49
N ASP A 85 6.21 -15.27 -40.63
CA ASP A 85 7.26 -15.42 -41.66
C ASP A 85 8.50 -16.13 -41.10
N TRP A 86 8.51 -17.44 -41.25
CA TRP A 86 9.59 -18.33 -40.78
C TRP A 86 10.75 -18.50 -41.76
N ARG A 87 10.67 -17.93 -42.97
CA ARG A 87 11.64 -18.14 -44.06
C ARG A 87 13.06 -17.70 -43.71
N GLU A 88 13.20 -16.63 -42.96
CA GLU A 88 14.52 -16.12 -42.55
C GLU A 88 15.14 -17.05 -41.49
N LEU A 89 14.32 -17.64 -40.60
CA LEU A 89 14.74 -18.61 -39.60
C LEU A 89 15.17 -19.94 -40.27
N GLU A 90 14.40 -20.43 -41.27
CA GLU A 90 14.77 -21.64 -42.06
C GLU A 90 16.12 -21.43 -42.70
N ARG A 91 16.39 -20.26 -43.30
CA ARG A 91 17.68 -19.97 -43.95
C ARG A 91 18.81 -19.93 -42.91
N THR A 92 18.63 -19.22 -41.81
CA THR A 92 19.65 -19.08 -40.76
C THR A 92 20.00 -20.47 -40.15
N LEU A 93 19.00 -21.31 -39.92
CA LEU A 93 19.21 -22.69 -39.46
C LEU A 93 19.92 -23.56 -40.50
N GLY A 94 19.59 -23.41 -41.81
CA GLY A 94 20.28 -24.06 -42.90
C GLY A 94 21.77 -23.73 -42.89
N ASP A 95 22.10 -22.44 -42.81
CA ASP A 95 23.50 -21.96 -42.79
C ASP A 95 24.26 -22.51 -41.56
N LYS A 96 23.60 -22.58 -40.38
CA LYS A 96 24.19 -23.19 -39.15
C LYS A 96 24.41 -24.71 -39.29
N VAL A 97 23.46 -25.42 -39.88
CA VAL A 97 23.58 -26.89 -40.15
C VAL A 97 24.76 -27.14 -41.08
N GLU A 98 24.91 -26.37 -42.19
CA GLU A 98 26.03 -26.47 -43.09
C GLU A 98 27.38 -26.20 -42.42
N ALA A 99 27.48 -25.13 -41.67
CA ALA A 99 28.68 -24.74 -40.94
C ALA A 99 29.09 -25.85 -39.93
N ARG A 100 28.12 -26.48 -39.26
CA ARG A 100 28.35 -27.51 -38.28
C ARG A 100 28.72 -28.87 -38.95
N ALA A 101 28.07 -29.16 -40.05
CA ALA A 101 28.42 -30.33 -40.88
C ALA A 101 29.88 -30.28 -41.37
N GLN A 102 30.31 -29.14 -41.87
CA GLN A 102 31.69 -28.87 -42.25
C GLN A 102 32.66 -29.02 -41.06
N ALA A 103 32.30 -28.52 -39.89
CA ALA A 103 33.14 -28.64 -38.70
C ALA A 103 33.25 -30.05 -38.12
N THR A 104 32.28 -30.94 -38.40
CA THR A 104 32.22 -32.30 -37.90
C THR A 104 32.62 -33.34 -38.98
N GLY A 105 32.93 -32.89 -40.21
CA GLY A 105 33.32 -33.78 -41.32
C GLY A 105 32.19 -34.66 -41.86
N VAL A 106 30.94 -34.26 -41.64
CA VAL A 106 29.72 -34.93 -42.14
C VAL A 106 29.26 -34.22 -43.40
N GLU A 107 29.20 -34.94 -44.55
CA GLU A 107 28.63 -34.41 -45.77
C GLU A 107 27.10 -34.55 -45.75
N PHE A 108 26.37 -33.44 -45.89
CA PHE A 108 24.93 -33.41 -46.14
C PHE A 108 24.65 -32.94 -47.56
N SER A 109 23.73 -33.59 -48.23
CA SER A 109 23.17 -33.09 -49.46
C SER A 109 22.31 -31.83 -49.20
N ALA A 110 22.15 -30.95 -50.16
CA ALA A 110 21.30 -29.78 -50.06
C ALA A 110 19.85 -30.13 -49.64
N ALA A 111 19.33 -31.27 -50.04
CA ALA A 111 18.01 -31.76 -49.67
C ALA A 111 17.95 -32.15 -48.18
N GLU A 112 19.01 -32.81 -47.66
CA GLU A 112 19.10 -33.16 -46.22
C GLU A 112 19.28 -31.95 -45.34
N VAL A 113 20.05 -30.92 -45.75
CA VAL A 113 20.16 -29.64 -45.03
C VAL A 113 18.80 -28.98 -44.97
N GLN A 114 18.06 -28.91 -46.07
CA GLN A 114 16.73 -28.30 -46.11
C GLN A 114 15.73 -29.09 -45.27
N GLN A 115 15.76 -30.41 -45.26
CA GLN A 115 14.87 -31.20 -44.43
C GLN A 115 15.20 -31.04 -42.95
N THR A 116 16.49 -31.04 -42.58
CA THR A 116 16.95 -30.84 -41.20
C THR A 116 16.56 -29.45 -40.70
N ALA A 117 16.73 -28.40 -41.49
CA ALA A 117 16.30 -27.06 -41.17
C ALA A 117 14.78 -27.00 -40.97
N ARG A 118 13.99 -27.62 -41.82
CA ARG A 118 12.54 -27.71 -41.71
C ARG A 118 12.09 -28.44 -40.44
N ASP A 119 12.72 -29.56 -40.14
CA ASP A 119 12.41 -30.31 -38.91
C ASP A 119 12.81 -29.55 -37.65
N SER A 120 13.91 -28.75 -37.71
CA SER A 120 14.31 -27.86 -36.63
C SER A 120 13.26 -26.78 -36.40
N VAL A 121 12.74 -26.11 -37.45
CA VAL A 121 11.66 -25.13 -37.33
C VAL A 121 10.41 -25.75 -36.71
N ARG A 122 9.98 -26.92 -37.17
CA ARG A 122 8.82 -27.67 -36.65
C ARG A 122 8.98 -28.03 -35.17
N ALA A 123 10.18 -28.49 -34.79
CA ALA A 123 10.49 -28.81 -33.40
C ALA A 123 10.47 -27.55 -32.51
N LEU A 124 11.02 -26.41 -32.99
CA LEU A 124 10.98 -25.14 -32.28
C LEU A 124 9.55 -24.63 -32.11
N MET A 125 8.69 -24.78 -33.12
CA MET A 125 7.27 -24.46 -33.03
C MET A 125 6.55 -25.29 -31.96
N LEU A 126 6.80 -26.59 -31.93
CA LEU A 126 6.27 -27.52 -30.94
C LEU A 126 6.77 -27.18 -29.53
N ILE A 127 8.08 -26.95 -29.35
CA ILE A 127 8.67 -26.51 -28.07
C ILE A 127 8.00 -25.26 -27.58
N ARG A 128 7.79 -24.30 -28.47
CA ARG A 128 7.11 -23.02 -28.13
C ARG A 128 5.66 -23.24 -27.72
N ALA A 129 4.94 -24.16 -28.37
CA ALA A 129 3.57 -24.49 -27.96
C ALA A 129 3.53 -25.04 -26.52
N TYR A 130 4.45 -25.94 -26.17
CA TYR A 130 4.57 -26.43 -24.80
C TYR A 130 4.92 -25.36 -23.81
N ARG A 131 5.84 -24.43 -24.14
CA ARG A 131 6.19 -23.27 -23.29
C ARG A 131 5.01 -22.35 -23.03
N ALA A 132 4.18 -22.14 -24.05
CA ALA A 132 3.05 -21.21 -23.99
C ALA A 132 1.77 -21.85 -23.43
N ARG A 133 1.54 -23.14 -23.61
CA ARG A 133 0.26 -23.80 -23.36
C ARG A 133 0.36 -25.09 -22.56
N GLY A 134 1.57 -25.61 -22.31
CA GLY A 134 1.76 -26.86 -21.59
C GLY A 134 1.12 -26.90 -20.20
N HIS A 135 1.11 -25.77 -19.51
CA HIS A 135 0.47 -25.64 -18.19
C HIS A 135 -1.02 -26.00 -18.20
N PHE A 136 -1.75 -25.86 -19.32
CA PHE A 136 -3.16 -26.26 -19.43
C PHE A 136 -3.36 -27.77 -19.45
N TYR A 137 -2.28 -28.53 -19.73
CA TYR A 137 -2.29 -29.98 -19.82
C TYR A 137 -1.53 -30.65 -18.67
N ALA A 138 -1.08 -29.83 -17.73
CA ALA A 138 -0.48 -30.33 -16.50
C ALA A 138 -1.53 -30.95 -15.57
N ASN A 139 -1.14 -32.01 -14.87
CA ASN A 139 -2.00 -32.67 -13.88
C ASN A 139 -2.01 -31.86 -12.57
N LEU A 140 -2.75 -30.76 -12.56
CA LEU A 140 -2.77 -29.84 -11.44
C LEU A 140 -3.84 -30.17 -10.41
N ASP A 141 -5.03 -30.66 -10.84
CA ASP A 141 -6.15 -30.91 -9.92
C ASP A 141 -6.00 -32.25 -9.19
N PRO A 142 -5.76 -32.25 -7.87
CA PRO A 142 -5.64 -33.48 -7.08
C PRO A 142 -6.93 -34.34 -7.06
N LEU A 143 -8.09 -33.72 -7.33
CA LEU A 143 -9.39 -34.41 -7.32
C LEU A 143 -9.79 -34.94 -8.69
N GLY A 144 -9.11 -34.52 -9.77
CA GLY A 144 -9.39 -34.95 -11.15
C GLY A 144 -10.80 -34.57 -11.62
N LEU A 145 -11.35 -33.44 -11.13
CA LEU A 145 -12.69 -32.96 -11.47
C LEU A 145 -12.72 -32.05 -12.70
N GLU A 146 -11.58 -31.47 -13.07
CA GLU A 146 -11.47 -30.66 -14.27
C GLU A 146 -11.50 -31.54 -15.53
N PRO A 147 -12.28 -31.18 -16.55
CA PRO A 147 -12.33 -31.94 -17.79
C PRO A 147 -10.98 -31.87 -18.52
N HIS A 148 -10.49 -33.00 -19.03
CA HIS A 148 -9.31 -33.03 -19.89
C HIS A 148 -9.54 -32.15 -21.12
N ARG A 149 -8.57 -31.28 -21.40
CA ARG A 149 -8.58 -30.45 -22.61
C ARG A 149 -8.08 -31.28 -23.82
N ASN A 150 -8.51 -30.92 -25.04
CA ASN A 150 -8.03 -31.52 -26.25
C ASN A 150 -6.56 -31.14 -26.50
N GLU A 151 -5.67 -32.12 -26.65
CA GLU A 151 -4.22 -31.90 -26.75
C GLU A 151 -3.74 -31.55 -28.18
N GLU A 152 -4.62 -31.16 -29.09
CA GLU A 152 -4.26 -30.88 -30.50
C GLU A 152 -3.10 -29.87 -30.63
N ASP A 153 -3.03 -28.87 -29.77
CA ASP A 153 -1.95 -27.88 -29.78
C ASP A 153 -0.58 -28.45 -29.40
N LEU A 154 -0.53 -29.55 -28.68
CA LEU A 154 0.70 -30.24 -28.24
C LEU A 154 1.00 -31.50 -28.99
N ASP A 155 0.15 -31.87 -29.95
CA ASP A 155 0.34 -33.07 -30.78
C ASP A 155 1.39 -32.77 -31.87
N PRO A 156 2.50 -33.54 -31.97
CA PRO A 156 3.49 -33.39 -33.02
C PRO A 156 2.91 -33.44 -34.45
N ARG A 157 1.81 -34.18 -34.65
CA ARG A 157 1.13 -34.26 -35.95
C ARG A 157 0.60 -32.91 -36.42
N SER A 158 0.18 -32.03 -35.50
CA SER A 158 -0.25 -30.65 -35.80
C SER A 158 0.89 -29.81 -36.39
N TYR A 159 2.14 -30.21 -36.19
CA TYR A 159 3.34 -29.54 -36.72
C TYR A 159 3.95 -30.28 -37.92
N GLY A 160 3.25 -31.29 -38.45
CA GLY A 160 3.62 -32.02 -39.64
C GLY A 160 4.65 -33.13 -39.41
N PHE A 161 4.82 -33.61 -38.15
CA PHE A 161 5.58 -34.80 -37.84
C PHE A 161 4.71 -36.05 -38.00
N THR A 162 5.33 -37.14 -38.42
CA THR A 162 4.74 -38.46 -38.54
C THR A 162 5.49 -39.45 -37.64
N GLU A 163 4.96 -40.63 -37.43
CA GLU A 163 5.62 -41.63 -36.57
C GLU A 163 7.02 -42.00 -37.05
N THR A 164 7.30 -41.92 -38.33
CA THR A 164 8.61 -42.19 -38.90
C THR A 164 9.67 -41.17 -38.54
N ASP A 165 9.24 -39.99 -38.03
CA ASP A 165 10.13 -38.90 -37.69
C ASP A 165 10.60 -38.93 -36.21
N TYR A 166 9.98 -39.80 -35.38
CA TYR A 166 10.21 -39.82 -33.92
C TYR A 166 11.64 -40.14 -33.50
N ASP A 167 12.34 -40.94 -34.26
CA ASP A 167 13.70 -41.38 -33.95
C ASP A 167 14.77 -40.67 -34.81
N ARG A 168 14.36 -39.74 -35.70
CA ARG A 168 15.28 -38.92 -36.48
C ARG A 168 15.88 -37.80 -35.61
N LYS A 169 17.18 -37.57 -35.76
CA LYS A 169 17.90 -36.50 -35.08
C LYS A 169 17.55 -35.14 -35.69
N ILE A 170 17.11 -34.23 -34.87
CA ILE A 170 16.75 -32.87 -35.19
C ILE A 170 17.79 -31.94 -34.56
N PHE A 171 18.24 -30.95 -35.26
CA PHE A 171 19.17 -29.95 -34.77
C PHE A 171 18.40 -28.89 -33.94
N LEU A 172 18.83 -28.64 -32.70
CA LEU A 172 18.14 -27.78 -31.73
C LEU A 172 18.97 -26.58 -31.29
N ASP A 173 20.25 -26.47 -31.67
CA ASP A 173 21.17 -25.40 -31.30
C ASP A 173 21.15 -25.09 -29.78
N ARG A 174 21.21 -26.12 -28.96
CA ARG A 174 21.18 -26.10 -27.50
C ARG A 174 19.81 -25.70 -26.86
N VAL A 175 18.75 -25.58 -27.62
CA VAL A 175 17.41 -25.48 -27.05
C VAL A 175 17.09 -26.76 -26.28
N LEU A 176 16.45 -26.68 -25.15
CA LEU A 176 16.26 -27.76 -24.16
C LEU A 176 17.57 -28.36 -23.62
N GLY A 177 18.71 -27.69 -23.77
CA GLY A 177 20.03 -28.20 -23.39
C GLY A 177 20.64 -29.21 -24.38
N LEU A 178 19.97 -29.44 -25.50
CA LEU A 178 20.37 -30.44 -26.52
C LEU A 178 20.91 -29.72 -27.78
N GLU A 179 22.04 -30.18 -28.30
CA GLU A 179 22.53 -29.76 -29.63
C GLU A 179 21.74 -30.46 -30.74
N PHE A 180 21.55 -31.79 -30.58
CA PHE A 180 20.68 -32.61 -31.38
C PHE A 180 19.82 -33.46 -30.45
N GLY A 181 18.57 -33.68 -30.81
CA GLY A 181 17.67 -34.61 -30.12
C GLY A 181 16.69 -35.25 -31.07
N THR A 182 16.20 -36.43 -30.71
CA THR A 182 15.08 -37.05 -31.40
C THR A 182 13.77 -36.40 -30.95
N LEU A 183 12.73 -36.50 -31.76
CA LEU A 183 11.41 -35.98 -31.34
C LEU A 183 10.92 -36.69 -30.06
N ARG A 184 11.29 -37.95 -29.85
CA ARG A 184 10.99 -38.72 -28.64
C ARG A 184 11.65 -38.13 -27.39
N GLU A 185 12.93 -37.75 -27.47
CA GLU A 185 13.66 -37.08 -26.40
C GLU A 185 13.10 -35.69 -26.12
N ILE A 186 12.80 -34.91 -27.17
CA ILE A 186 12.18 -33.61 -27.08
C ILE A 186 10.83 -33.69 -26.31
N LEU A 187 9.96 -34.61 -26.73
CA LEU A 187 8.66 -34.80 -26.09
C LEU A 187 8.78 -35.28 -24.64
N ALA A 188 9.75 -36.15 -24.35
CA ALA A 188 9.99 -36.61 -22.98
C ALA A 188 10.36 -35.44 -22.06
N ILE A 189 11.26 -34.56 -22.51
CA ILE A 189 11.64 -33.36 -21.76
C ILE A 189 10.44 -32.42 -21.61
N LEU A 190 9.73 -32.11 -22.69
CA LEU A 190 8.62 -31.16 -22.69
C LEU A 190 7.46 -31.61 -21.80
N ARG A 191 7.03 -32.86 -21.91
CA ARG A 191 5.96 -33.42 -21.08
C ARG A 191 6.35 -33.47 -19.62
N ARG A 192 7.60 -33.85 -19.29
CA ARG A 192 8.11 -33.83 -17.93
C ARG A 192 8.12 -32.43 -17.36
N THR A 193 8.56 -31.41 -18.15
CA THR A 193 8.70 -30.05 -17.68
C THR A 193 7.37 -29.32 -17.52
N TYR A 194 6.42 -29.52 -18.45
CA TYR A 194 5.24 -28.66 -18.56
C TYR A 194 3.89 -29.37 -18.30
N CYS A 195 3.84 -30.70 -18.32
CA CYS A 195 2.56 -31.42 -18.31
C CYS A 195 2.44 -32.47 -17.18
N GLN A 196 3.36 -32.46 -16.19
CA GLN A 196 3.22 -33.30 -14.99
C GLN A 196 2.49 -32.52 -13.88
N THR A 197 2.99 -32.56 -12.67
CA THR A 197 2.41 -31.91 -11.48
C THR A 197 2.83 -30.43 -11.32
N LEU A 198 3.62 -29.93 -12.28
CA LEU A 198 4.06 -28.54 -12.38
C LEU A 198 3.74 -27.98 -13.76
N GLY A 199 3.06 -26.85 -13.80
CA GLY A 199 2.86 -25.99 -14.98
C GLY A 199 3.50 -24.63 -14.75
N VAL A 200 4.11 -24.04 -15.76
CA VAL A 200 4.81 -22.76 -15.63
C VAL A 200 4.36 -21.80 -16.70
N GLU A 201 3.93 -20.63 -16.29
CA GLU A 201 3.60 -19.51 -17.18
C GLU A 201 4.66 -18.42 -17.09
N PHE A 202 5.36 -18.18 -18.20
CA PHE A 202 6.42 -17.15 -18.28
C PHE A 202 6.55 -16.55 -19.70
N MET A 203 5.81 -17.06 -20.68
CA MET A 203 5.91 -16.57 -22.06
C MET A 203 5.36 -15.15 -22.25
N HIS A 204 4.53 -14.69 -21.32
CA HIS A 204 4.00 -13.31 -21.27
C HIS A 204 5.03 -12.28 -20.77
N ILE A 205 6.17 -12.72 -20.24
CA ILE A 205 7.26 -11.82 -19.80
C ILE A 205 7.95 -11.25 -21.02
N SER A 206 8.11 -9.92 -21.10
CA SER A 206 8.79 -9.27 -22.23
C SER A 206 10.32 -9.37 -22.14
N ASP A 207 10.88 -9.39 -20.92
CA ASP A 207 12.32 -9.45 -20.66
C ASP A 207 12.93 -10.81 -21.03
N PRO A 208 13.84 -10.86 -22.03
CA PRO A 208 14.44 -12.11 -22.48
C PRO A 208 15.38 -12.75 -21.42
N GLU A 209 16.02 -11.94 -20.55
CA GLU A 209 16.89 -12.50 -19.49
C GLU A 209 16.07 -13.28 -18.46
N GLN A 210 14.93 -12.73 -18.05
CA GLN A 210 14.03 -13.43 -17.13
C GLN A 210 13.49 -14.73 -17.73
N LYS A 211 13.02 -14.69 -18.98
CA LYS A 211 12.56 -15.90 -19.70
C LYS A 211 13.66 -16.95 -19.79
N GLY A 212 14.83 -16.56 -20.26
CA GLY A 212 15.97 -17.47 -20.41
C GLY A 212 16.42 -18.09 -19.09
N TRP A 213 16.36 -17.29 -18.00
CA TRP A 213 16.69 -17.80 -16.68
C TRP A 213 15.69 -18.86 -16.19
N ILE A 214 14.38 -18.63 -16.38
CA ILE A 214 13.34 -19.61 -16.03
C ILE A 214 13.55 -20.88 -16.85
N GLN A 215 13.71 -20.77 -18.15
CA GLN A 215 13.98 -21.91 -19.04
C GLN A 215 15.19 -22.73 -18.57
N ALA A 216 16.31 -22.07 -18.26
CA ALA A 216 17.51 -22.75 -17.78
C ALA A 216 17.32 -23.46 -16.43
N ARG A 217 16.31 -23.09 -15.65
CA ARG A 217 15.97 -23.71 -14.37
C ARG A 217 15.10 -24.96 -14.49
N ILE A 218 14.21 -24.98 -15.47
CA ILE A 218 13.17 -26.03 -15.59
C ILE A 218 13.38 -26.97 -16.80
N GLU A 219 14.04 -26.49 -17.85
CA GLU A 219 14.26 -27.29 -19.09
C GLU A 219 15.64 -27.94 -19.12
N GLY A 220 15.69 -29.15 -19.61
CA GLY A 220 16.93 -29.88 -19.87
C GLY A 220 16.86 -31.35 -19.44
N PRO A 221 17.75 -32.19 -19.95
CA PRO A 221 17.80 -33.62 -19.58
C PRO A 221 18.06 -33.84 -18.09
N ASP A 222 18.81 -32.94 -17.48
CA ASP A 222 19.27 -32.94 -16.09
C ASP A 222 18.37 -32.17 -15.11
N LYS A 223 17.21 -31.70 -15.55
CA LYS A 223 16.30 -30.84 -14.74
C LYS A 223 15.12 -31.63 -14.14
N GLU A 224 15.37 -32.83 -13.69
CA GLU A 224 14.39 -33.57 -12.88
C GLU A 224 14.29 -32.98 -11.47
N ILE A 225 13.06 -32.96 -10.94
CA ILE A 225 12.84 -32.55 -9.56
C ILE A 225 13.34 -33.67 -8.65
N THR A 226 14.47 -33.44 -8.00
CA THR A 226 15.09 -34.42 -7.11
C THR A 226 15.46 -33.83 -5.77
N PHE A 227 15.32 -34.61 -4.72
CA PHE A 227 15.70 -34.26 -3.36
C PHE A 227 16.57 -35.35 -2.76
N THR A 228 17.45 -34.97 -1.83
CA THR A 228 18.20 -35.92 -1.03
C THR A 228 17.26 -36.72 -0.12
N THR A 229 17.71 -37.88 0.35
CA THR A 229 16.97 -38.72 1.30
C THR A 229 16.56 -37.91 2.54
N GLU A 230 17.46 -37.08 3.07
CA GLU A 230 17.20 -36.20 4.21
C GLU A 230 16.14 -35.13 3.87
N GLY A 231 16.19 -34.56 2.66
CA GLY A 231 15.21 -33.59 2.18
C GLY A 231 13.82 -34.20 2.07
N LYS A 232 13.70 -35.39 1.51
CA LYS A 232 12.44 -36.14 1.41
C LYS A 232 11.88 -36.50 2.79
N ARG A 233 12.72 -36.94 3.73
CA ARG A 233 12.31 -37.19 5.12
C ARG A 233 11.85 -35.92 5.83
N ALA A 234 12.52 -34.80 5.60
CA ALA A 234 12.13 -33.50 6.18
C ALA A 234 10.75 -33.04 5.65
N ILE A 235 10.49 -33.16 4.35
CA ILE A 235 9.18 -32.88 3.75
C ILE A 235 8.10 -33.76 4.40
N LEU A 236 8.33 -35.09 4.50
CA LEU A 236 7.37 -36.00 5.11
C LEU A 236 7.08 -35.64 6.56
N ASN A 237 8.12 -35.30 7.33
CA ASN A 237 7.94 -34.89 8.74
C ASN A 237 7.05 -33.67 8.86
N LYS A 238 7.28 -32.66 8.02
CA LYS A 238 6.48 -31.43 8.01
C LYS A 238 5.01 -31.67 7.61
N LEU A 239 4.76 -32.60 6.70
CA LEU A 239 3.39 -33.00 6.34
C LEU A 239 2.70 -33.73 7.50
N ILE A 240 3.39 -34.63 8.21
CA ILE A 240 2.87 -35.33 9.38
C ILE A 240 2.59 -34.35 10.53
N GLU A 241 3.48 -33.39 10.75
CA GLU A 241 3.30 -32.33 11.76
C GLU A 241 2.06 -31.46 11.45
N ALA A 242 1.92 -31.02 10.20
CA ALA A 242 0.81 -30.17 9.76
C ALA A 242 -0.54 -30.90 9.84
N GLU A 243 -0.64 -32.09 9.26
CA GLU A 243 -1.84 -32.93 9.28
C GLU A 243 -2.22 -33.35 10.70
N GLY A 244 -1.22 -33.80 11.48
CA GLY A 244 -1.41 -34.25 12.85
C GLY A 244 -1.94 -33.14 13.77
N PHE A 245 -1.50 -31.89 13.58
CA PHE A 245 -2.00 -30.72 14.29
C PHE A 245 -3.49 -30.45 13.99
N GLU A 246 -3.86 -30.48 12.70
CA GLU A 246 -5.27 -30.27 12.31
C GLU A 246 -6.18 -31.36 12.88
N LYS A 247 -5.81 -32.64 12.71
CA LYS A 247 -6.54 -33.77 13.26
C LYS A 247 -6.66 -33.73 14.79
N PHE A 248 -5.59 -33.28 15.46
CA PHE A 248 -5.60 -33.10 16.91
C PHE A 248 -6.60 -32.03 17.35
N CYS A 249 -6.58 -30.88 16.68
CA CYS A 249 -7.50 -29.80 16.98
C CYS A 249 -8.96 -30.20 16.69
N ASP A 250 -9.20 -30.96 15.63
CA ASP A 250 -10.54 -31.45 15.29
C ASP A 250 -11.11 -32.34 16.40
N LEU A 251 -10.30 -33.28 16.88
CA LEU A 251 -10.68 -34.21 17.94
C LEU A 251 -10.88 -33.55 19.31
N LYS A 252 -9.99 -32.60 19.68
CA LYS A 252 -9.96 -32.00 21.03
C LYS A 252 -10.82 -30.77 21.19
N PHE A 253 -11.10 -30.05 20.10
CA PHE A 253 -11.81 -28.77 20.07
C PHE A 253 -12.94 -28.79 19.02
N THR A 254 -13.73 -29.87 19.03
CA THR A 254 -14.83 -30.10 18.09
C THR A 254 -15.75 -28.88 17.99
N GLY A 255 -16.07 -28.46 16.77
CA GLY A 255 -16.96 -27.33 16.47
C GLY A 255 -16.38 -25.94 16.72
N THR A 256 -15.16 -25.83 17.25
CA THR A 256 -14.51 -24.54 17.44
C THR A 256 -13.86 -24.09 16.14
N LYS A 257 -14.17 -22.86 15.68
CA LYS A 257 -13.60 -22.31 14.44
C LYS A 257 -12.08 -22.24 14.50
N ARG A 258 -11.42 -22.85 13.51
CA ARG A 258 -9.96 -22.84 13.33
C ARG A 258 -9.53 -22.56 11.90
N PHE A 259 -10.41 -22.76 10.90
CA PHE A 259 -10.11 -22.66 9.46
C PHE A 259 -8.91 -23.51 9.05
N GLY A 260 -9.05 -24.82 9.23
CA GLY A 260 -7.96 -25.80 9.07
C GLY A 260 -7.34 -25.81 7.69
N LEU A 261 -6.09 -26.30 7.64
CA LEU A 261 -5.27 -26.43 6.41
C LEU A 261 -5.52 -27.75 5.67
N ASP A 262 -6.38 -28.62 6.20
CA ASP A 262 -6.59 -29.98 5.69
C ASP A 262 -6.84 -29.99 4.17
N GLY A 263 -5.98 -30.71 3.45
CA GLY A 263 -5.96 -30.84 2.00
C GLY A 263 -5.00 -29.86 1.29
N ALA A 264 -4.25 -29.05 2.05
CA ALA A 264 -3.27 -28.10 1.55
C ALA A 264 -1.95 -28.13 2.34
N GLU A 265 -1.64 -29.22 3.02
CA GLU A 265 -0.51 -29.35 3.95
C GLU A 265 0.85 -29.14 3.29
N SER A 266 0.97 -29.35 1.96
CA SER A 266 2.19 -29.08 1.19
C SER A 266 2.65 -27.63 1.23
N MET A 267 1.76 -26.69 1.65
CA MET A 267 2.15 -25.31 1.92
C MET A 267 3.24 -25.23 3.00
N ILE A 268 3.17 -26.05 4.06
CA ILE A 268 4.09 -25.94 5.20
C ILE A 268 5.55 -26.23 4.80
N PRO A 269 5.90 -27.35 4.16
CA PRO A 269 7.27 -27.57 3.69
C PRO A 269 7.70 -26.55 2.61
N ALA A 270 6.77 -26.03 1.80
CA ALA A 270 7.06 -24.97 0.84
C ALA A 270 7.49 -23.67 1.53
N LEU A 271 6.78 -23.24 2.58
CA LEU A 271 7.15 -22.06 3.38
C LEU A 271 8.51 -22.24 4.05
N GLU A 272 8.80 -23.42 4.62
CA GLU A 272 10.13 -23.75 5.15
C GLU A 272 11.23 -23.61 4.08
N GLN A 273 10.95 -24.05 2.84
CA GLN A 273 11.87 -23.91 1.72
C GLN A 273 12.09 -22.43 1.32
N ILE A 274 11.04 -21.61 1.30
CA ILE A 274 11.16 -20.17 1.03
C ILE A 274 12.07 -19.52 2.07
N ILE A 275 11.89 -19.82 3.35
CA ILE A 275 12.70 -19.29 4.44
C ILE A 275 14.15 -19.75 4.33
N LYS A 276 14.38 -21.06 4.18
CA LYS A 276 15.71 -21.64 4.01
C LYS A 276 16.46 -21.06 2.81
N ARG A 277 15.80 -21.05 1.65
CA ARG A 277 16.43 -20.55 0.41
C ARG A 277 16.63 -19.04 0.44
N GLY A 278 15.67 -18.29 0.99
CA GLY A 278 15.79 -16.86 1.20
C GLY A 278 17.00 -16.51 2.07
N GLY A 279 17.16 -17.18 3.22
CA GLY A 279 18.30 -16.98 4.11
C GLY A 279 19.64 -17.25 3.42
N ALA A 280 19.71 -18.36 2.66
CA ALA A 280 20.91 -18.70 1.87
C ALA A 280 21.24 -17.66 0.77
N LEU A 281 20.23 -16.89 0.32
CA LEU A 281 20.36 -15.82 -0.67
C LEU A 281 20.43 -14.42 -0.05
N GLY A 282 20.66 -14.31 1.28
CA GLY A 282 20.91 -13.06 1.96
C GLY A 282 19.68 -12.36 2.55
N VAL A 283 18.49 -12.98 2.49
CA VAL A 283 17.31 -12.46 3.18
C VAL A 283 17.54 -12.49 4.70
N LYS A 284 17.31 -11.35 5.35
CA LYS A 284 17.44 -11.20 6.81
C LYS A 284 16.09 -11.24 7.50
N GLU A 285 15.04 -10.81 6.80
CA GLU A 285 13.69 -10.78 7.36
C GLU A 285 12.64 -11.12 6.30
N ILE A 286 11.61 -11.86 6.71
CA ILE A 286 10.42 -12.15 5.90
C ILE A 286 9.20 -11.63 6.65
N VAL A 287 8.46 -10.73 6.02
CA VAL A 287 7.17 -10.25 6.55
C VAL A 287 6.05 -10.99 5.83
N ILE A 288 5.23 -11.69 6.62
CA ILE A 288 4.17 -12.55 6.12
C ILE A 288 2.82 -11.87 6.30
N GLY A 289 2.02 -11.86 5.22
CA GLY A 289 0.59 -11.57 5.24
C GLY A 289 -0.19 -12.78 4.81
N MET A 290 -1.26 -13.12 5.51
CA MET A 290 -2.06 -14.28 5.12
C MET A 290 -3.51 -14.20 5.61
N ALA A 291 -4.40 -14.88 4.88
CA ALA A 291 -5.77 -15.11 5.28
C ALA A 291 -5.88 -16.04 6.52
N HIS A 292 -7.10 -16.29 6.94
CA HIS A 292 -7.38 -17.13 8.14
C HIS A 292 -7.06 -18.62 7.92
N ARG A 293 -7.19 -19.15 6.66
CA ARG A 293 -7.03 -20.59 6.40
C ARG A 293 -5.57 -21.04 6.58
N GLY A 294 -5.39 -22.05 7.43
CA GLY A 294 -4.08 -22.57 7.77
C GLY A 294 -3.25 -21.68 8.69
N ARG A 295 -3.79 -20.53 9.16
CA ARG A 295 -3.02 -19.57 9.94
C ARG A 295 -2.53 -20.15 11.27
N LEU A 296 -3.35 -20.95 11.95
CA LEU A 296 -2.94 -21.61 13.20
C LEU A 296 -1.82 -22.63 12.94
N ASN A 297 -1.85 -23.31 11.81
CA ASN A 297 -0.78 -24.22 11.41
C ASN A 297 0.52 -23.44 11.11
N VAL A 298 0.44 -22.33 10.39
CA VAL A 298 1.59 -21.43 10.17
C VAL A 298 2.14 -20.88 11.47
N LEU A 299 1.28 -20.44 12.40
CA LEU A 299 1.70 -19.98 13.72
C LEU A 299 2.46 -21.07 14.50
N ALA A 300 1.96 -22.32 14.46
CA ALA A 300 2.59 -23.44 15.15
C ALA A 300 3.87 -23.93 14.46
N GLN A 301 3.79 -24.30 13.16
CA GLN A 301 4.84 -25.05 12.48
C GLN A 301 5.89 -24.15 11.83
N VAL A 302 5.53 -22.94 11.38
CA VAL A 302 6.44 -22.02 10.68
C VAL A 302 6.95 -20.96 11.66
N MET A 303 6.06 -20.29 12.39
CA MET A 303 6.42 -19.25 13.35
C MET A 303 6.93 -19.80 14.69
N GLY A 304 6.70 -21.09 14.97
CA GLY A 304 7.15 -21.71 16.21
C GLY A 304 6.40 -21.25 17.47
N LYS A 305 5.17 -20.72 17.33
CA LYS A 305 4.32 -20.41 18.48
C LYS A 305 4.05 -21.71 19.27
N PRO A 306 4.31 -21.77 20.60
CA PRO A 306 4.10 -22.98 21.37
C PRO A 306 2.66 -23.49 21.25
N HIS A 307 2.48 -24.78 21.02
CA HIS A 307 1.14 -25.39 20.91
C HIS A 307 0.32 -25.18 22.17
N ARG A 308 0.95 -25.19 23.35
CA ARG A 308 0.29 -24.88 24.63
C ARG A 308 -0.35 -23.50 24.66
N ALA A 309 0.24 -22.52 23.99
CA ALA A 309 -0.33 -21.18 23.88
C ALA A 309 -1.59 -21.18 23.00
N ILE A 310 -1.52 -21.86 21.86
CA ILE A 310 -2.66 -22.02 20.95
C ILE A 310 -3.79 -22.79 21.63
N PHE A 311 -3.48 -23.86 22.37
CA PHE A 311 -4.49 -24.66 23.10
C PHE A 311 -5.10 -23.88 24.27
N HIS A 312 -4.32 -23.01 24.91
CA HIS A 312 -4.84 -22.07 25.91
C HIS A 312 -5.89 -21.13 25.31
N GLU A 313 -5.61 -20.55 24.15
CA GLU A 313 -6.55 -19.68 23.42
C GLU A 313 -7.81 -20.45 22.96
N PHE A 314 -7.69 -21.72 22.58
CA PHE A 314 -8.85 -22.57 22.29
C PHE A 314 -9.77 -22.81 23.51
N LYS A 315 -9.21 -22.79 24.71
CA LYS A 315 -9.97 -22.90 25.99
C LYS A 315 -10.52 -21.56 26.47
N GLY A 316 -10.42 -20.48 25.66
CA GLY A 316 -10.91 -19.14 26.01
C GLY A 316 -9.92 -18.29 26.80
N GLY A 317 -8.66 -18.73 26.90
CA GLY A 317 -7.60 -17.95 27.53
C GLY A 317 -7.18 -16.75 26.66
N SER A 318 -6.68 -15.70 27.29
CA SER A 318 -6.17 -14.52 26.61
C SER A 318 -4.85 -14.81 25.89
N SER A 319 -4.65 -14.20 24.73
CA SER A 319 -3.34 -14.18 24.05
C SER A 319 -2.38 -13.13 24.61
N THR A 320 -2.87 -12.22 25.45
CA THR A 320 -2.10 -11.13 26.08
C THR A 320 -2.18 -11.22 27.60
N PRO A 321 -1.17 -10.74 28.33
CA PRO A 321 -1.21 -10.62 29.78
C PRO A 321 -2.39 -9.75 30.25
N ASN A 322 -2.97 -10.07 31.40
CA ASN A 322 -4.11 -9.32 31.97
C ASN A 322 -3.79 -7.85 32.31
N GLU A 323 -2.52 -7.51 32.38
CA GLU A 323 -2.03 -6.15 32.69
C GLU A 323 -2.05 -5.22 31.46
N VAL A 324 -2.34 -5.78 30.28
CA VAL A 324 -2.33 -5.04 29.03
C VAL A 324 -3.75 -4.76 28.60
N GLU A 325 -4.10 -3.48 28.56
CA GLU A 325 -5.41 -3.04 28.06
C GLU A 325 -5.53 -3.23 26.54
N GLY A 326 -6.55 -3.97 26.11
CA GLY A 326 -6.90 -4.20 24.72
C GLY A 326 -8.19 -4.98 24.61
N SER A 327 -8.92 -4.85 23.53
CA SER A 327 -10.12 -5.66 23.26
C SER A 327 -9.76 -7.09 22.83
N GLY A 328 -8.52 -7.30 22.38
CA GLY A 328 -8.09 -8.55 21.77
C GLY A 328 -8.78 -8.83 20.42
N ASP A 329 -8.42 -9.95 19.81
CA ASP A 329 -9.03 -10.46 18.58
C ASP A 329 -9.06 -11.99 18.61
N VAL A 330 -9.77 -12.60 17.66
CA VAL A 330 -9.83 -14.05 17.51
C VAL A 330 -8.45 -14.62 17.15
N LYS A 331 -8.15 -15.83 17.64
CA LYS A 331 -6.83 -16.47 17.52
C LYS A 331 -6.27 -16.57 16.09
N TYR A 332 -7.14 -16.71 15.11
CA TYR A 332 -6.77 -16.81 13.69
C TYR A 332 -6.57 -15.46 12.97
N HIS A 333 -6.55 -14.33 13.72
CA HIS A 333 -6.15 -13.01 13.25
C HIS A 333 -4.82 -12.53 13.85
N LEU A 334 -4.34 -13.20 14.89
CA LEU A 334 -3.16 -12.76 15.62
C LEU A 334 -1.88 -12.85 14.81
N GLY A 335 -0.99 -11.88 15.04
CA GLY A 335 0.37 -11.89 14.51
C GLY A 335 1.35 -12.59 15.44
N ALA A 336 2.55 -12.81 14.93
CA ALA A 336 3.68 -13.35 15.70
C ALA A 336 5.00 -12.90 15.07
N SER A 337 6.06 -12.88 15.88
CA SER A 337 7.44 -12.71 15.41
C SER A 337 8.32 -13.81 15.98
N SER A 338 9.25 -14.31 15.18
CA SER A 338 10.20 -15.33 15.62
C SER A 338 11.44 -15.34 14.72
N ASP A 339 12.52 -15.92 15.23
CA ASP A 339 13.72 -16.16 14.45
C ASP A 339 13.79 -17.63 14.03
N ARG A 340 14.20 -17.87 12.79
CA ARG A 340 14.47 -19.19 12.25
C ARG A 340 15.91 -19.25 11.76
N GLU A 341 16.52 -20.39 11.94
CA GLU A 341 17.89 -20.64 11.48
C GLU A 341 17.94 -21.91 10.62
N PHE A 342 18.55 -21.78 9.45
CA PHE A 342 18.81 -22.87 8.52
C PHE A 342 20.24 -22.76 7.98
N ASP A 343 20.99 -23.83 8.12
CA ASP A 343 22.37 -23.90 7.61
C ASP A 343 23.24 -22.70 8.03
N GLY A 344 23.07 -22.24 9.29
CA GLY A 344 23.78 -21.07 9.84
C GLY A 344 23.22 -19.70 9.39
N ASN A 345 22.15 -19.67 8.58
CA ASN A 345 21.50 -18.43 8.17
C ASN A 345 20.28 -18.14 9.07
N ARG A 346 20.37 -17.06 9.84
CA ARG A 346 19.26 -16.59 10.67
C ARG A 346 18.35 -15.67 9.85
N VAL A 347 17.05 -15.94 9.88
CA VAL A 347 16.02 -15.14 9.22
C VAL A 347 14.95 -14.78 10.26
N HIS A 348 14.66 -13.50 10.41
CA HIS A 348 13.56 -13.03 11.25
C HIS A 348 12.24 -13.16 10.51
N LEU A 349 11.23 -13.74 11.14
CA LEU A 349 9.87 -13.86 10.59
C LEU A 349 8.92 -12.93 11.34
N SER A 350 8.09 -12.22 10.60
CA SER A 350 7.06 -11.35 11.16
C SER A 350 5.73 -11.62 10.46
N LEU A 351 4.83 -12.36 11.12
CA LEU A 351 3.46 -12.54 10.66
C LEU A 351 2.60 -11.35 11.10
N THR A 352 2.06 -10.61 10.15
CA THR A 352 1.26 -9.43 10.42
C THR A 352 -0.14 -9.81 10.89
N ALA A 353 -0.62 -9.20 11.99
CA ALA A 353 -2.02 -9.33 12.40
C ALA A 353 -2.95 -8.69 11.35
N ASN A 354 -4.12 -9.30 11.12
CA ASN A 354 -5.08 -8.80 10.13
C ASN A 354 -6.52 -9.23 10.44
N PRO A 355 -7.52 -8.51 9.90
CA PRO A 355 -8.94 -8.87 10.05
C PRO A 355 -9.35 -10.00 9.09
N SER A 356 -10.61 -10.39 9.14
CA SER A 356 -11.22 -11.34 8.19
C SER A 356 -11.41 -10.77 6.76
N HIS A 357 -11.17 -9.48 6.55
CA HIS A 357 -11.22 -8.86 5.22
C HIS A 357 -10.03 -9.36 4.40
N LEU A 358 -10.32 -10.24 3.45
CA LEU A 358 -9.30 -10.95 2.68
C LEU A 358 -8.47 -9.97 1.84
N GLU A 359 -7.16 -10.21 1.75
CA GLU A 359 -6.16 -9.49 0.96
C GLU A 359 -5.82 -8.07 1.45
N ILE A 360 -6.62 -7.47 2.34
CA ILE A 360 -6.36 -6.08 2.80
C ILE A 360 -5.06 -5.95 3.60
N VAL A 361 -4.51 -7.04 4.10
CA VAL A 361 -3.19 -7.06 4.76
C VAL A 361 -2.03 -6.90 3.77
N ASN A 362 -2.26 -7.18 2.48
CA ASN A 362 -1.19 -7.18 1.47
C ASN A 362 -0.45 -5.84 1.40
N PRO A 363 -1.10 -4.69 1.20
CA PRO A 363 -0.41 -3.41 1.17
C PRO A 363 0.24 -3.05 2.52
N VAL A 364 -0.35 -3.47 3.64
CA VAL A 364 0.23 -3.28 4.98
C VAL A 364 1.57 -4.01 5.10
N VAL A 365 1.65 -5.24 4.62
CA VAL A 365 2.91 -6.02 4.57
C VAL A 365 3.94 -5.33 3.69
N LEU A 366 3.54 -4.87 2.49
CA LEU A 366 4.45 -4.17 1.57
C LEU A 366 5.02 -2.90 2.20
N GLY A 367 4.19 -2.12 2.89
CA GLY A 367 4.62 -0.93 3.62
C GLY A 367 5.60 -1.25 4.75
N LYS A 368 5.32 -2.28 5.56
CA LYS A 368 6.25 -2.76 6.59
C LYS A 368 7.60 -3.20 6.01
N VAL A 369 7.56 -3.97 4.92
CA VAL A 369 8.79 -4.41 4.23
C VAL A 369 9.60 -3.21 3.76
N ARG A 370 8.96 -2.22 3.14
CA ARG A 370 9.64 -1.01 2.67
C ARG A 370 10.34 -0.26 3.80
N ALA A 371 9.65 -0.06 4.91
CA ALA A 371 10.23 0.61 6.08
C ALA A 371 11.44 -0.17 6.64
N LYS A 372 11.32 -1.49 6.78
CA LYS A 372 12.41 -2.35 7.26
C LYS A 372 13.60 -2.39 6.31
N GLN A 373 13.37 -2.36 5.00
CA GLN A 373 14.44 -2.23 4.01
C GLN A 373 15.18 -0.90 4.16
N ASP A 374 14.45 0.20 4.31
CA ASP A 374 15.05 1.52 4.51
C ASP A 374 15.86 1.57 5.82
N GLN A 375 15.42 0.89 6.88
CA GLN A 375 16.14 0.74 8.16
C GLN A 375 17.46 -0.05 8.02
N LEU A 376 17.49 -1.04 7.14
CA LEU A 376 18.69 -1.83 6.85
C LEU A 376 19.62 -1.16 5.82
N GLY A 377 19.33 0.06 5.39
CA GLY A 377 20.14 0.81 4.44
C GLY A 377 20.00 0.32 2.99
N ALA A 378 18.85 -0.26 2.64
CA ALA A 378 18.59 -0.66 1.26
C ALA A 378 18.77 0.50 0.28
N THR A 379 19.45 0.23 -0.83
CA THR A 379 19.65 1.20 -1.89
C THR A 379 18.42 1.27 -2.82
N ARG A 380 18.52 2.12 -3.82
CA ARG A 380 17.51 2.18 -4.87
C ARG A 380 17.50 0.91 -5.72
N GLU A 381 18.64 0.29 -5.88
CA GLU A 381 18.89 -0.86 -6.76
C GLU A 381 18.77 -2.19 -6.02
N ASP A 382 19.06 -2.25 -4.72
CA ASP A 382 19.05 -3.48 -3.92
C ASP A 382 18.05 -3.39 -2.75
N ARG A 383 17.01 -4.23 -2.82
CA ARG A 383 15.97 -4.44 -1.80
C ARG A 383 15.78 -5.92 -1.47
N THR A 384 16.86 -6.66 -1.51
CA THR A 384 16.84 -8.14 -1.35
C THR A 384 16.76 -8.59 0.11
N MET A 385 17.21 -7.78 1.06
CA MET A 385 17.37 -8.18 2.47
C MET A 385 16.07 -8.42 3.23
N VAL A 386 14.95 -7.79 2.83
CA VAL A 386 13.63 -8.04 3.42
C VAL A 386 12.65 -8.45 2.33
N MET A 387 11.94 -9.55 2.56
CA MET A 387 11.05 -10.15 1.57
C MET A 387 9.60 -10.16 2.05
N PRO A 388 8.64 -9.67 1.26
CA PRO A 388 7.22 -9.87 1.52
C PRO A 388 6.79 -11.25 1.02
N LEU A 389 6.07 -12.01 1.85
CA LEU A 389 5.45 -13.28 1.54
C LEU A 389 3.94 -13.16 1.81
N LEU A 390 3.14 -13.27 0.75
CA LEU A 390 1.69 -13.07 0.78
C LEU A 390 0.98 -14.38 0.45
N ILE A 391 0.15 -14.87 1.37
CA ILE A 391 -0.54 -16.16 1.27
C ILE A 391 -2.04 -15.90 1.16
N SER A 392 -2.62 -16.28 0.04
CA SER A 392 -4.00 -15.96 -0.37
C SER A 392 -4.81 -17.21 -0.67
N GLY A 393 -6.14 -17.13 -0.56
CA GLY A 393 -7.05 -18.09 -1.17
C GLY A 393 -7.32 -17.71 -2.63
N ASP A 394 -7.65 -18.68 -3.47
CA ASP A 394 -7.83 -18.51 -4.92
C ASP A 394 -8.96 -17.50 -5.27
N ALA A 395 -10.11 -17.63 -4.64
CA ALA A 395 -11.23 -16.74 -4.89
C ALA A 395 -10.95 -15.28 -4.48
N ALA A 396 -10.23 -15.08 -3.37
CA ALA A 396 -9.86 -13.76 -2.89
C ALA A 396 -8.77 -13.13 -3.77
N PHE A 397 -7.76 -13.89 -4.15
CA PHE A 397 -6.68 -13.42 -5.02
C PHE A 397 -7.20 -12.92 -6.38
N ALA A 398 -8.15 -13.66 -6.97
CA ALA A 398 -8.77 -13.26 -8.24
C ALA A 398 -9.79 -12.12 -8.10
N GLY A 399 -10.48 -12.01 -6.94
CA GLY A 399 -11.66 -11.16 -6.79
C GLY A 399 -11.44 -9.85 -6.06
N GLN A 400 -10.44 -9.75 -5.19
CA GLN A 400 -10.20 -8.53 -4.40
C GLN A 400 -9.33 -7.53 -5.18
N GLY A 401 -9.87 -6.34 -5.45
CA GLY A 401 -9.19 -5.29 -6.22
C GLY A 401 -7.84 -4.88 -5.67
N VAL A 402 -7.67 -4.92 -4.35
CA VAL A 402 -6.41 -4.58 -3.67
C VAL A 402 -5.22 -5.45 -4.10
N VAL A 403 -5.47 -6.68 -4.59
CA VAL A 403 -4.42 -7.55 -5.15
C VAL A 403 -3.81 -6.91 -6.41
N ALA A 404 -4.65 -6.48 -7.34
CA ALA A 404 -4.21 -5.78 -8.55
C ALA A 404 -3.52 -4.45 -8.22
N GLU A 405 -4.03 -3.70 -7.25
CA GLU A 405 -3.41 -2.47 -6.77
C GLU A 405 -2.00 -2.73 -6.19
N CYS A 406 -1.82 -3.78 -5.39
CA CYS A 406 -0.52 -4.18 -4.85
C CYS A 406 0.48 -4.55 -5.96
N PHE A 407 0.02 -5.25 -7.00
CA PHE A 407 0.85 -5.52 -8.18
C PHE A 407 1.22 -4.21 -8.91
N GLY A 408 0.29 -3.28 -9.04
CA GLY A 408 0.55 -1.95 -9.60
C GLY A 408 1.62 -1.17 -8.83
N LEU A 409 1.69 -1.32 -7.50
CA LEU A 409 2.71 -0.68 -6.67
C LEU A 409 4.12 -1.29 -6.83
N SER A 410 4.22 -2.56 -7.24
CA SER A 410 5.44 -3.37 -7.16
C SER A 410 6.65 -2.82 -7.91
N GLY A 411 6.44 -2.10 -9.01
CA GLY A 411 7.48 -1.49 -9.84
C GLY A 411 7.73 0.00 -9.56
N LEU A 412 6.88 0.65 -8.77
CA LEU A 412 6.92 2.09 -8.57
C LEU A 412 8.03 2.50 -7.59
N ARG A 413 8.76 3.56 -7.93
CA ARG A 413 9.92 4.05 -7.17
C ARG A 413 9.63 4.25 -5.69
N GLY A 414 8.47 4.80 -5.34
CA GLY A 414 8.08 5.09 -3.96
C GLY A 414 7.57 3.89 -3.17
N HIS A 415 7.16 2.80 -3.83
CA HIS A 415 6.44 1.69 -3.20
C HIS A 415 7.08 0.32 -3.42
N ARG A 416 7.99 0.16 -4.39
CA ARG A 416 8.63 -1.13 -4.68
C ARG A 416 9.40 -1.68 -3.48
N THR A 417 9.32 -3.00 -3.32
CA THR A 417 9.96 -3.77 -2.24
C THR A 417 10.97 -4.81 -2.76
N GLY A 418 11.39 -4.71 -4.03
CA GLY A 418 12.22 -5.73 -4.66
C GLY A 418 11.47 -7.04 -4.92
N GLY A 419 10.18 -6.93 -5.25
CA GLY A 419 9.29 -8.05 -5.52
C GLY A 419 8.72 -8.73 -4.28
N SER A 420 7.59 -9.40 -4.45
CA SER A 420 6.90 -10.21 -3.44
C SER A 420 6.76 -11.65 -3.92
N VAL A 421 6.77 -12.59 -2.99
CA VAL A 421 6.37 -13.97 -3.26
C VAL A 421 4.90 -14.11 -2.88
N HIS A 422 4.06 -14.44 -3.85
CA HIS A 422 2.65 -14.75 -3.64
C HIS A 422 2.44 -16.24 -3.64
N PHE A 423 1.80 -16.76 -2.61
CA PHE A 423 1.45 -18.18 -2.49
C PHE A 423 -0.06 -18.32 -2.43
N ILE A 424 -0.66 -18.88 -3.47
CA ILE A 424 -2.10 -19.10 -3.57
C ILE A 424 -2.42 -20.52 -3.08
N VAL A 425 -3.21 -20.62 -2.02
CA VAL A 425 -3.83 -21.88 -1.58
C VAL A 425 -5.11 -22.04 -2.39
N ASN A 426 -4.95 -22.62 -3.60
CA ASN A 426 -6.02 -22.79 -4.57
C ASN A 426 -6.83 -24.04 -4.27
N ASN A 427 -7.74 -23.96 -3.33
CA ASN A 427 -8.61 -25.10 -2.97
C ASN A 427 -9.85 -25.23 -3.86
N GLN A 428 -9.91 -24.50 -4.95
CA GLN A 428 -10.91 -24.58 -6.02
C GLN A 428 -12.35 -24.31 -5.57
N ILE A 429 -12.50 -23.56 -4.49
CA ILE A 429 -13.80 -23.16 -3.95
C ILE A 429 -13.72 -21.88 -3.12
N GLY A 430 -14.59 -20.91 -3.40
CA GLY A 430 -14.77 -19.70 -2.58
C GLY A 430 -15.99 -19.84 -1.69
N PHE A 431 -15.83 -20.18 -0.40
CA PHE A 431 -16.89 -20.53 0.55
C PHE A 431 -17.79 -21.66 0.01
N THR A 432 -18.84 -21.34 -0.78
CA THR A 432 -19.75 -22.28 -1.46
C THR A 432 -19.80 -22.09 -2.97
N THR A 433 -18.87 -21.29 -3.54
CA THR A 433 -18.89 -20.89 -4.95
C THR A 433 -17.77 -21.59 -5.73
N TYR A 434 -18.13 -22.29 -6.80
CA TYR A 434 -17.13 -22.87 -7.73
C TYR A 434 -16.37 -21.80 -8.51
N PRO A 435 -15.12 -22.08 -8.96
CA PRO A 435 -14.32 -21.16 -9.77
C PRO A 435 -15.05 -20.61 -10.99
N ARG A 436 -15.80 -21.46 -11.71
CA ARG A 436 -16.61 -21.06 -12.90
C ARG A 436 -17.66 -20.01 -12.65
N TYR A 437 -18.02 -19.74 -11.38
CA TYR A 437 -18.97 -18.70 -10.97
C TYR A 437 -18.29 -17.53 -10.23
N SER A 438 -17.00 -17.65 -9.90
CA SER A 438 -16.28 -16.67 -9.11
C SER A 438 -15.22 -15.89 -9.88
N ARG A 439 -14.80 -16.39 -11.05
CA ARG A 439 -13.84 -15.70 -11.92
C ARG A 439 -14.06 -16.04 -13.38
N SER A 440 -13.67 -15.12 -14.26
CA SER A 440 -13.73 -15.30 -15.72
C SER A 440 -12.46 -15.88 -16.32
N SER A 441 -11.34 -15.76 -15.59
CA SER A 441 -10.02 -16.22 -16.03
C SER A 441 -9.83 -17.73 -15.74
N PRO A 442 -8.99 -18.43 -16.51
CA PRO A 442 -8.64 -19.83 -16.25
C PRO A 442 -8.05 -20.05 -14.86
N TYR A 443 -7.18 -19.14 -14.42
CA TYR A 443 -6.48 -19.24 -13.15
C TYR A 443 -6.74 -18.03 -12.25
N PRO A 444 -6.71 -18.20 -10.92
CA PRO A 444 -6.78 -17.05 -10.02
C PRO A 444 -5.58 -16.12 -10.15
N SER A 445 -4.45 -16.67 -10.56
CA SER A 445 -3.16 -15.99 -10.74
C SER A 445 -3.08 -15.11 -12.00
N ASP A 446 -4.07 -15.13 -12.89
CA ASP A 446 -4.05 -14.37 -14.14
C ASP A 446 -3.93 -12.85 -13.92
N VAL A 447 -4.38 -12.34 -12.78
CA VAL A 447 -4.20 -10.93 -12.39
C VAL A 447 -2.71 -10.52 -12.32
N ALA A 448 -1.81 -11.46 -12.03
CA ALA A 448 -0.37 -11.17 -11.95
C ALA A 448 0.29 -10.97 -13.33
N LYS A 449 -0.37 -11.38 -14.41
CA LYS A 449 0.12 -11.18 -15.79
C LYS A 449 0.19 -9.71 -16.17
N MET A 450 -0.60 -8.84 -15.53
CA MET A 450 -0.57 -7.39 -15.78
C MET A 450 0.81 -6.75 -15.54
N ILE A 451 1.63 -7.36 -14.70
CA ILE A 451 3.00 -6.89 -14.39
C ILE A 451 4.08 -7.88 -14.85
N GLU A 452 3.72 -8.82 -15.70
CA GLU A 452 4.62 -9.83 -16.26
C GLU A 452 5.26 -10.73 -15.20
N ALA A 453 4.57 -11.02 -14.09
CA ALA A 453 5.09 -11.92 -13.06
C ALA A 453 5.05 -13.39 -13.56
N PRO A 454 6.12 -14.18 -13.36
CA PRO A 454 6.06 -15.62 -13.62
C PRO A 454 5.13 -16.32 -12.64
N ILE A 455 4.45 -17.37 -13.13
CA ILE A 455 3.47 -18.14 -12.35
C ILE A 455 3.86 -19.62 -12.40
N PHE A 456 3.94 -20.23 -11.22
CA PHE A 456 4.18 -21.67 -11.05
C PHE A 456 2.89 -22.31 -10.52
N HIS A 457 2.18 -23.03 -11.40
CA HIS A 457 1.03 -23.86 -11.01
C HIS A 457 1.54 -25.21 -10.55
N VAL A 458 1.08 -25.67 -9.40
CA VAL A 458 1.59 -26.93 -8.85
C VAL A 458 0.51 -27.72 -8.13
N ASN A 459 0.51 -29.05 -8.33
CA ASN A 459 -0.39 -29.96 -7.64
C ASN A 459 0.04 -30.15 -6.19
N GLY A 460 -0.85 -29.83 -5.23
CA GLY A 460 -0.60 -29.95 -3.80
C GLY A 460 -0.35 -31.37 -3.30
N ASP A 461 -0.78 -32.39 -4.05
CA ASP A 461 -0.49 -33.81 -3.75
C ASP A 461 0.94 -34.23 -4.08
N ASP A 462 1.69 -33.37 -4.78
CA ASP A 462 3.11 -33.56 -5.03
C ASP A 462 3.95 -32.56 -4.24
N PRO A 463 4.26 -32.83 -2.95
CA PRO A 463 4.99 -31.90 -2.11
C PRO A 463 6.41 -31.61 -2.60
N GLU A 464 7.05 -32.52 -3.36
CA GLU A 464 8.37 -32.27 -3.96
C GLU A 464 8.26 -31.20 -5.05
N ALA A 465 7.25 -31.24 -5.91
CA ALA A 465 7.00 -30.22 -6.91
C ALA A 465 6.65 -28.86 -6.28
N VAL A 466 5.86 -28.84 -5.19
CA VAL A 466 5.52 -27.61 -4.45
C VAL A 466 6.78 -26.97 -3.83
N VAL A 467 7.63 -27.76 -3.19
CA VAL A 467 8.89 -27.31 -2.59
C VAL A 467 9.87 -26.82 -3.66
N PHE A 468 9.91 -27.47 -4.82
CA PHE A 468 10.72 -27.04 -5.96
C PHE A 468 10.23 -25.69 -6.52
N ALA A 469 8.93 -25.52 -6.73
CA ALA A 469 8.33 -24.26 -7.16
C ALA A 469 8.66 -23.13 -6.19
N ALA A 470 8.55 -23.39 -4.87
CA ALA A 470 8.91 -22.45 -3.81
C ALA A 470 10.39 -22.03 -3.88
N LYS A 471 11.30 -22.97 -4.13
CA LYS A 471 12.73 -22.71 -4.30
C LYS A 471 13.00 -21.80 -5.51
N VAL A 472 12.45 -22.14 -6.68
CA VAL A 472 12.67 -21.39 -7.93
C VAL A 472 12.06 -20.00 -7.84
N ALA A 473 10.85 -19.87 -7.28
CA ALA A 473 10.19 -18.59 -7.04
C ALA A 473 11.03 -17.66 -6.15
N THR A 474 11.57 -18.19 -5.05
CA THR A 474 12.45 -17.43 -4.15
C THR A 474 13.72 -16.96 -4.88
N GLU A 475 14.34 -17.82 -5.66
CA GLU A 475 15.54 -17.49 -6.45
C GLU A 475 15.25 -16.43 -7.52
N PHE A 476 14.10 -16.53 -8.19
CA PHE A 476 13.66 -15.53 -9.18
C PHE A 476 13.48 -14.15 -8.52
N ARG A 477 12.72 -14.08 -7.41
CA ARG A 477 12.51 -12.84 -6.66
C ARG A 477 13.84 -12.22 -6.24
N GLN A 478 14.76 -13.01 -5.72
CA GLN A 478 16.05 -12.51 -5.23
C GLN A 478 16.94 -12.00 -6.37
N LYS A 479 16.92 -12.68 -7.51
CA LYS A 479 17.75 -12.28 -8.66
C LYS A 479 17.20 -11.05 -9.38
N PHE A 480 15.91 -11.05 -9.69
CA PHE A 480 15.29 -10.03 -10.54
C PHE A 480 14.56 -8.92 -9.75
N GLN A 481 14.38 -9.11 -8.45
CA GLN A 481 13.64 -8.19 -7.60
C GLN A 481 12.25 -7.85 -8.16
N ARG A 482 11.55 -8.89 -8.67
CA ARG A 482 10.22 -8.83 -9.26
C ARG A 482 9.26 -9.77 -8.51
N PRO A 483 7.96 -9.48 -8.51
CA PRO A 483 6.96 -10.40 -7.97
C PRO A 483 6.96 -11.74 -8.70
N VAL A 484 6.55 -12.78 -7.97
CA VAL A 484 6.40 -14.15 -8.49
C VAL A 484 5.23 -14.82 -7.79
N VAL A 485 4.51 -15.69 -8.50
CA VAL A 485 3.32 -16.36 -7.98
C VAL A 485 3.51 -17.87 -8.00
N ILE A 486 3.14 -18.51 -6.89
CA ILE A 486 2.98 -19.96 -6.76
C ILE A 486 1.49 -20.22 -6.58
N ASP A 487 0.86 -20.90 -7.53
CA ASP A 487 -0.55 -21.28 -7.50
C ASP A 487 -0.66 -22.77 -7.19
N MET A 488 -0.82 -23.10 -5.90
CA MET A 488 -0.90 -24.49 -5.43
C MET A 488 -2.34 -25.00 -5.49
N PHE A 489 -2.63 -25.84 -6.49
CA PHE A 489 -3.91 -26.54 -6.59
C PHE A 489 -4.03 -27.59 -5.50
N CYS A 490 -5.07 -27.47 -4.71
CA CYS A 490 -5.35 -28.35 -3.58
C CYS A 490 -6.85 -28.48 -3.40
N TYR A 491 -7.27 -28.96 -2.25
CA TYR A 491 -8.70 -29.03 -1.89
C TYR A 491 -8.89 -28.66 -0.43
N ARG A 492 -10.10 -28.31 -0.08
CA ARG A 492 -10.53 -28.05 1.30
C ARG A 492 -11.28 -29.26 1.83
N ARG A 493 -10.70 -29.99 2.76
CA ARG A 493 -11.28 -31.26 3.24
C ARG A 493 -12.59 -31.12 3.96
N PHE A 494 -12.75 -30.07 4.76
CA PHE A 494 -13.96 -29.79 5.55
C PHE A 494 -14.71 -28.56 4.98
N GLY A 495 -15.75 -28.08 5.68
CA GLY A 495 -16.48 -26.88 5.30
C GLY A 495 -15.63 -25.61 5.33
N HIS A 496 -16.25 -24.47 5.04
CA HIS A 496 -15.55 -23.18 5.14
C HIS A 496 -14.98 -22.95 6.55
N ASN A 497 -15.79 -23.32 7.54
CA ASN A 497 -15.38 -23.45 8.93
C ASN A 497 -15.95 -24.76 9.49
N GLU A 498 -15.62 -25.10 10.72
CA GLU A 498 -15.92 -26.38 11.35
C GLU A 498 -17.43 -26.58 11.66
N GLY A 499 -18.25 -25.55 11.53
CA GLY A 499 -19.71 -25.63 11.64
C GLY A 499 -20.45 -25.70 10.27
N ASP A 500 -19.72 -25.75 9.15
CA ASP A 500 -20.29 -25.72 7.81
C ASP A 500 -20.30 -27.13 7.18
N GLU A 501 -21.41 -27.53 6.53
CA GLU A 501 -21.56 -28.79 5.78
C GLU A 501 -21.50 -28.51 4.26
N PRO A 502 -20.35 -28.67 3.65
CA PRO A 502 -20.14 -28.24 2.26
C PRO A 502 -20.82 -29.16 1.23
N SER A 503 -21.22 -30.37 1.60
CA SER A 503 -21.90 -31.30 0.68
C SER A 503 -23.30 -30.81 0.27
N PHE A 504 -23.87 -29.83 0.98
CA PHE A 504 -25.15 -29.21 0.60
C PHE A 504 -25.07 -28.47 -0.72
N THR A 505 -23.93 -27.89 -1.03
CA THR A 505 -23.72 -27.07 -2.24
C THR A 505 -22.75 -27.72 -3.23
N GLN A 506 -21.75 -28.51 -2.78
CA GLN A 506 -20.74 -29.18 -3.61
C GLN A 506 -20.71 -30.70 -3.40
N PRO A 507 -21.82 -31.42 -3.66
CA PRO A 507 -21.93 -32.85 -3.32
C PRO A 507 -20.92 -33.73 -4.09
N LEU A 508 -20.62 -33.43 -5.36
CA LEU A 508 -19.70 -34.23 -6.16
C LEU A 508 -18.24 -34.04 -5.71
N MET A 509 -17.86 -32.77 -5.48
CA MET A 509 -16.52 -32.42 -4.99
C MET A 509 -16.26 -33.10 -3.64
N TYR A 510 -17.17 -33.01 -2.67
CA TYR A 510 -16.99 -33.61 -1.36
C TYR A 510 -17.13 -35.13 -1.35
N LYS A 511 -17.82 -35.71 -2.33
CA LYS A 511 -17.79 -37.16 -2.56
C LYS A 511 -16.41 -37.61 -3.04
N ALA A 512 -15.73 -36.86 -3.89
CA ALA A 512 -14.35 -37.10 -4.29
C ALA A 512 -13.38 -36.91 -3.12
N ILE A 513 -13.46 -35.78 -2.41
CA ILE A 513 -12.61 -35.46 -1.25
C ILE A 513 -12.66 -36.54 -0.16
N ARG A 514 -13.85 -37.07 0.17
CA ARG A 514 -13.97 -38.13 1.20
C ARG A 514 -13.24 -39.41 0.82
N LYS A 515 -13.06 -39.69 -0.46
CA LYS A 515 -12.34 -40.88 -0.96
C LYS A 515 -10.85 -40.61 -1.14
N HIS A 516 -10.46 -39.34 -1.16
CA HIS A 516 -9.10 -38.94 -1.44
C HIS A 516 -8.23 -39.11 -0.19
N PRO A 517 -7.10 -39.85 -0.26
CA PRO A 517 -6.23 -40.05 0.89
C PRO A 517 -5.55 -38.72 1.28
N PRO A 518 -5.16 -38.53 2.53
CA PRO A 518 -4.38 -37.37 2.96
C PRO A 518 -3.01 -37.29 2.29
N ILE A 519 -2.50 -36.09 2.10
CA ILE A 519 -1.22 -35.82 1.41
C ILE A 519 -0.06 -36.56 2.09
N ALA A 520 0.00 -36.52 3.44
CA ALA A 520 1.05 -37.25 4.19
C ALA A 520 1.01 -38.77 3.95
N GLU A 521 -0.17 -39.34 3.69
CA GLU A 521 -0.31 -40.76 3.36
C GLU A 521 0.17 -41.05 1.93
N ILE A 522 -0.23 -40.22 0.96
CA ILE A 522 0.20 -40.29 -0.44
C ILE A 522 1.73 -40.28 -0.51
N TYR A 523 2.32 -39.30 0.15
CA TYR A 523 3.76 -39.10 0.12
C TYR A 523 4.52 -40.18 0.90
N ALA A 524 4.01 -40.62 2.05
CA ALA A 524 4.61 -41.73 2.79
C ALA A 524 4.66 -43.03 1.95
N LYS A 525 3.57 -43.37 1.25
CA LYS A 525 3.53 -44.54 0.36
C LYS A 525 4.57 -44.42 -0.76
N LYS A 526 4.72 -43.24 -1.36
CA LYS A 526 5.79 -42.99 -2.37
C LYS A 526 7.16 -43.25 -1.77
N LEU A 527 7.48 -42.68 -0.61
CA LEU A 527 8.80 -42.83 0.01
C LEU A 527 9.10 -44.24 0.51
N VAL A 528 8.08 -45.00 0.94
CA VAL A 528 8.25 -46.44 1.25
C VAL A 528 8.57 -47.23 -0.03
N GLY A 529 7.88 -46.94 -1.13
CA GLY A 529 8.17 -47.55 -2.45
C GLY A 529 9.57 -47.19 -2.99
N GLU A 530 10.09 -46.02 -2.66
CA GLU A 530 11.46 -45.58 -2.99
C GLU A 530 12.52 -46.06 -1.98
N ASN A 531 12.16 -46.82 -0.95
CA ASN A 531 13.03 -47.27 0.15
C ASN A 531 13.70 -46.11 0.92
N VAL A 532 13.09 -44.93 0.99
CA VAL A 532 13.56 -43.75 1.77
C VAL A 532 13.19 -43.92 3.23
N VAL A 533 11.99 -44.45 3.52
CA VAL A 533 11.46 -44.71 4.88
C VAL A 533 10.78 -46.07 4.89
N THR A 534 10.63 -46.66 6.07
CA THR A 534 9.81 -47.86 6.31
C THR A 534 8.44 -47.50 6.85
N GLU A 535 7.43 -48.33 6.70
CA GLU A 535 6.10 -48.11 7.31
C GLU A 535 6.19 -47.92 8.83
N GLY A 536 7.07 -48.70 9.50
CA GLY A 536 7.28 -48.59 10.96
C GLY A 536 7.88 -47.21 11.35
N GLU A 537 8.77 -46.63 10.56
CA GLU A 537 9.30 -45.29 10.78
C GLU A 537 8.21 -44.23 10.63
N VAL A 538 7.35 -44.35 9.62
CA VAL A 538 6.23 -43.43 9.40
C VAL A 538 5.24 -43.48 10.56
N GLU A 539 4.88 -44.67 11.01
CA GLU A 539 3.99 -44.82 12.15
C GLU A 539 4.60 -44.25 13.46
N LYS A 540 5.90 -44.47 13.65
CA LYS A 540 6.62 -43.89 14.79
C LYS A 540 6.58 -42.37 14.76
N MET A 541 6.80 -41.73 13.61
CA MET A 541 6.70 -40.26 13.47
C MET A 541 5.32 -39.76 13.87
N ARG A 542 4.24 -40.44 13.48
CA ARG A 542 2.86 -40.07 13.83
C ARG A 542 2.59 -40.20 15.35
N VAL A 543 3.02 -41.34 15.94
CA VAL A 543 2.86 -41.61 17.37
C VAL A 543 3.63 -40.59 18.22
N ASP A 544 4.90 -40.36 17.89
CA ASP A 544 5.75 -39.42 18.61
C ASP A 544 5.17 -37.98 18.53
N TRP A 545 4.67 -37.59 17.35
CA TRP A 545 4.04 -36.27 17.17
C TRP A 545 2.75 -36.13 17.99
N ARG A 546 1.91 -37.14 17.96
CA ARG A 546 0.67 -37.20 18.77
C ARG A 546 0.96 -37.09 20.26
N ALA A 547 1.94 -37.83 20.77
CA ALA A 547 2.34 -37.77 22.17
C ALA A 547 2.84 -36.36 22.57
N ARG A 548 3.57 -35.70 21.68
CA ARG A 548 3.99 -34.29 21.87
C ARG A 548 2.80 -33.35 21.98
N LEU A 549 1.80 -33.49 21.11
CA LEU A 549 0.60 -32.63 21.14
C LEU A 549 -0.24 -32.88 22.41
N ASP A 550 -0.37 -34.12 22.86
CA ASP A 550 -1.07 -34.45 24.11
C ASP A 550 -0.34 -33.82 25.33
N ALA A 551 1.00 -33.85 25.37
CA ALA A 551 1.79 -33.20 26.43
C ALA A 551 1.64 -31.67 26.42
N GLU A 552 1.62 -31.05 25.23
CA GLU A 552 1.39 -29.60 25.06
C GLU A 552 -0.04 -29.19 25.47
N LEU A 553 -1.04 -30.05 25.23
CA LEU A 553 -2.42 -29.82 25.69
C LEU A 553 -2.52 -29.85 27.19
N GLU A 554 -1.82 -30.75 27.87
CA GLU A 554 -1.76 -30.82 29.34
C GLU A 554 -1.08 -29.55 29.88
N ALA A 555 0.09 -29.19 29.31
CA ALA A 555 0.84 -27.98 29.69
C ALA A 555 0.05 -26.67 29.45
N SER A 556 -0.96 -26.68 28.60
CA SER A 556 -1.79 -25.49 28.35
C SER A 556 -2.64 -25.04 29.53
N GLN A 557 -2.89 -25.94 30.52
CA GLN A 557 -3.71 -25.62 31.69
C GLN A 557 -3.04 -24.59 32.63
N GLY A 558 -1.71 -24.61 32.68
CA GLY A 558 -0.92 -23.68 33.50
C GLY A 558 -0.28 -22.54 32.69
N TYR A 559 -0.58 -22.41 31.42
CA TYR A 559 0.06 -21.43 30.55
C TYR A 559 -0.35 -20.00 30.95
N LYS A 560 0.64 -19.15 31.06
CA LYS A 560 0.46 -17.70 31.23
C LYS A 560 1.12 -17.00 30.03
N PRO A 561 0.40 -16.12 29.33
CA PRO A 561 1.01 -15.32 28.27
C PRO A 561 2.19 -14.51 28.81
N ASN A 562 3.28 -14.49 28.08
CA ASN A 562 4.43 -13.64 28.41
C ASN A 562 4.06 -12.16 28.16
N SER A 563 4.70 -11.25 28.88
CA SER A 563 4.70 -9.83 28.53
C SER A 563 5.26 -9.72 27.13
N ALA A 564 4.42 -9.31 26.20
CA ALA A 564 4.78 -9.40 24.81
C ALA A 564 5.81 -8.33 24.40
N ASP A 565 6.72 -8.69 23.52
CA ASP A 565 7.75 -7.84 22.92
C ASP A 565 7.18 -6.83 21.89
N TRP A 566 5.95 -6.34 22.11
CA TRP A 566 5.25 -5.47 21.15
C TRP A 566 5.62 -3.99 21.22
N LEU A 567 6.31 -3.58 22.29
CA LEU A 567 7.00 -2.27 22.42
C LEU A 567 8.52 -2.46 22.47
N ASP A 568 9.07 -3.37 21.68
CA ASP A 568 10.50 -3.65 21.57
C ASP A 568 11.12 -3.00 20.32
N GLY A 569 12.43 -3.00 20.23
CA GLY A 569 13.17 -2.44 19.11
C GLY A 569 12.92 -0.94 18.93
N ARG A 570 12.45 -0.51 17.78
CA ARG A 570 12.21 0.91 17.47
C ARG A 570 11.01 1.53 18.20
N TRP A 571 10.19 0.72 18.84
CA TRP A 571 9.06 1.16 19.66
C TRP A 571 9.39 1.29 21.14
N ALA A 572 10.61 0.92 21.58
CA ALA A 572 11.00 0.87 22.99
C ALA A 572 10.84 2.20 23.74
N ASP A 573 11.04 3.33 23.07
CA ASP A 573 10.92 4.66 23.64
C ASP A 573 9.49 5.25 23.51
N ILE A 574 8.57 4.53 22.89
CA ILE A 574 7.19 4.96 22.67
C ILE A 574 6.29 4.35 23.72
N LYS A 575 5.50 5.20 24.40
CA LYS A 575 4.59 4.78 25.46
C LYS A 575 3.16 4.60 24.94
N ALA A 576 2.43 3.70 25.56
CA ALA A 576 0.97 3.71 25.44
C ALA A 576 0.42 4.95 26.18
N ALA A 577 -0.53 5.65 25.57
CA ALA A 577 -1.20 6.77 26.24
C ALA A 577 -2.07 6.23 27.39
N ARG A 578 -1.61 6.41 28.64
CA ARG A 578 -2.22 5.79 29.82
C ARG A 578 -3.16 6.71 30.60
N ASP A 579 -3.08 8.05 30.39
CA ASP A 579 -3.80 9.00 31.22
C ASP A 579 -4.45 10.12 30.37
N ALA A 580 -5.74 10.33 30.57
CA ALA A 580 -6.48 11.43 29.96
C ALA A 580 -6.01 12.80 30.44
N ASP A 581 -5.39 12.86 31.63
CA ASP A 581 -4.88 14.11 32.24
C ASP A 581 -3.45 14.46 31.82
N ASP A 582 -2.73 13.56 31.14
CA ASP A 582 -1.43 13.87 30.55
C ASP A 582 -1.58 15.09 29.61
N PRO A 583 -0.85 16.18 29.82
CA PRO A 583 -0.97 17.38 29.01
C PRO A 583 -0.76 17.18 27.51
N ARG A 584 -0.16 16.07 27.07
CA ARG A 584 0.02 15.63 25.67
C ARG A 584 0.34 16.76 24.68
N ARG A 585 0.91 17.88 25.16
CA ARG A 585 1.15 19.06 24.34
C ARG A 585 2.33 18.87 23.41
N GLY A 586 3.45 18.36 23.95
CA GLY A 586 4.72 18.31 23.26
C GLY A 586 5.35 19.70 23.06
N HIS A 587 6.67 19.74 23.01
CA HIS A 587 7.43 20.94 22.64
C HIS A 587 7.60 20.95 21.11
N THR A 588 6.73 21.68 20.42
CA THR A 588 6.61 21.66 18.96
C THR A 588 7.22 22.88 18.26
N GLY A 589 7.56 23.94 19.01
CA GLY A 589 8.26 25.11 18.49
C GLY A 589 9.67 24.75 18.01
N ALA A 590 10.21 25.57 17.12
CA ALA A 590 11.57 25.39 16.57
C ALA A 590 12.38 26.70 16.67
N PRO A 591 13.72 26.64 16.82
CA PRO A 591 14.56 27.84 16.87
C PRO A 591 14.38 28.71 15.61
N LEU A 592 14.09 29.99 15.78
CA LEU A 592 13.87 30.91 14.66
C LEU A 592 15.04 30.97 13.67
N ALA A 593 16.28 30.85 14.18
CA ALA A 593 17.47 30.76 13.33
C ALA A 593 17.46 29.53 12.42
N MET A 594 17.00 28.37 12.95
CA MET A 594 16.82 27.16 12.17
C MET A 594 15.76 27.35 11.08
N LEU A 595 14.61 27.94 11.44
CA LEU A 595 13.52 28.18 10.48
C LEU A 595 13.95 29.12 9.35
N ARG A 596 14.74 30.16 9.64
CA ARG A 596 15.30 31.06 8.61
C ARG A 596 16.33 30.34 7.73
N LYS A 597 17.20 29.51 8.31
CA LYS A 597 18.14 28.68 7.54
C LYS A 597 17.39 27.73 6.59
N ILE A 598 16.35 27.07 7.07
CA ILE A 598 15.48 26.22 6.24
C ILE A 598 14.92 27.05 5.09
N GLY A 599 14.36 28.24 5.39
CA GLY A 599 13.79 29.13 4.38
C GLY A 599 14.78 29.46 3.25
N ALA A 600 16.01 29.78 3.58
CA ALA A 600 17.06 30.04 2.59
C ALA A 600 17.33 28.78 1.71
N SER A 601 17.42 27.60 2.33
CA SER A 601 17.73 26.35 1.61
C SER A 601 16.58 25.92 0.68
N ILE A 602 15.31 25.93 1.14
CA ILE A 602 14.17 25.45 0.36
C ILE A 602 13.73 26.39 -0.76
N THR A 603 14.27 27.61 -0.78
CA THR A 603 14.00 28.59 -1.82
C THR A 603 15.19 28.82 -2.77
N ALA A 604 16.32 28.14 -2.52
CA ALA A 604 17.48 28.18 -3.38
C ALA A 604 17.29 27.29 -4.61
N ILE A 605 17.63 27.81 -5.76
CA ILE A 605 17.68 27.07 -7.03
C ILE A 605 19.15 26.78 -7.33
N PRO A 606 19.56 25.53 -7.63
CA PRO A 606 20.93 25.20 -7.97
C PRO A 606 21.41 25.97 -9.21
N GLU A 607 22.70 26.24 -9.25
CA GLU A 607 23.34 26.83 -10.46
C GLU A 607 23.17 25.88 -11.66
N GLY A 608 22.78 26.43 -12.80
CA GLY A 608 22.51 25.67 -14.01
C GLY A 608 21.18 24.92 -14.06
N PHE A 609 20.31 25.10 -13.06
CA PHE A 609 18.98 24.49 -13.01
C PHE A 609 17.92 25.49 -13.51
N HIS A 610 17.17 25.13 -14.54
CA HIS A 610 16.19 25.99 -15.20
C HIS A 610 14.78 25.78 -14.66
N ALA A 611 14.50 26.35 -13.51
CA ALA A 611 13.15 26.27 -12.92
C ALA A 611 12.16 27.14 -13.70
N HIS A 612 10.89 26.67 -13.81
CA HIS A 612 9.81 27.44 -14.41
C HIS A 612 9.65 28.80 -13.74
N ARG A 613 9.49 29.87 -14.53
CA ARG A 613 9.42 31.28 -14.04
C ARG A 613 8.39 31.51 -12.96
N THR A 614 7.21 30.87 -13.07
CA THR A 614 6.16 30.97 -12.04
C THR A 614 6.59 30.34 -10.71
N ILE A 615 7.34 29.24 -10.77
CA ILE A 615 7.91 28.60 -9.58
C ILE A 615 9.00 29.47 -8.96
N GLN A 616 9.84 30.13 -9.78
CA GLN A 616 10.83 31.09 -9.27
C GLN A 616 10.16 32.21 -8.47
N ARG A 617 9.06 32.78 -8.98
CA ARG A 617 8.25 33.80 -8.25
C ARG A 617 7.67 33.24 -6.95
N PHE A 618 7.16 32.02 -7.01
CA PHE A 618 6.62 31.35 -5.81
C PHE A 618 7.71 31.17 -4.73
N LEU A 619 8.90 30.71 -5.09
CA LEU A 619 10.03 30.55 -4.19
C LEU A 619 10.50 31.89 -3.64
N GLU A 620 10.56 32.92 -4.47
CA GLU A 620 10.95 34.27 -4.07
C GLU A 620 9.96 34.87 -3.06
N ASN A 621 8.66 34.68 -3.27
CA ASN A 621 7.64 35.13 -2.32
C ASN A 621 7.75 34.41 -0.98
N ARG A 622 7.98 33.10 -1.01
CA ARG A 622 8.23 32.27 0.18
C ARG A 622 9.47 32.75 0.93
N ARG A 623 10.55 33.01 0.21
CA ARG A 623 11.79 33.56 0.79
C ARG A 623 11.53 34.88 1.51
N LYS A 624 10.88 35.84 0.86
CA LYS A 624 10.56 37.14 1.44
C LYS A 624 9.68 37.02 2.70
N ALA A 625 8.67 36.15 2.70
CA ALA A 625 7.82 35.91 3.85
C ALA A 625 8.61 35.36 5.06
N ILE A 626 9.52 34.41 4.82
CA ILE A 626 10.34 33.84 5.90
C ILE A 626 11.38 34.86 6.42
N GLU A 627 12.02 35.64 5.54
CA GLU A 627 12.99 36.68 5.91
C GLU A 627 12.33 37.80 6.73
N SER A 628 11.17 38.27 6.31
CA SER A 628 10.40 39.28 7.06
C SER A 628 9.82 38.71 8.36
N GLY A 629 9.53 37.42 8.39
CA GLY A 629 8.83 36.75 9.48
C GLY A 629 7.33 36.98 9.48
N GLU A 630 6.75 37.54 8.41
CA GLU A 630 5.35 37.91 8.28
C GLU A 630 4.71 37.25 7.04
N GLY A 631 3.42 36.93 7.15
CA GLY A 631 2.65 36.48 6.00
C GLY A 631 2.98 35.07 5.49
N LEU A 632 3.44 34.19 6.37
CA LEU A 632 3.70 32.79 6.02
C LEU A 632 2.40 32.09 5.65
N ASP A 633 2.33 31.57 4.45
CA ASP A 633 1.20 30.80 3.95
C ASP A 633 1.21 29.35 4.45
N TRP A 634 0.15 28.60 4.10
CA TRP A 634 -0.04 27.22 4.51
C TRP A 634 1.10 26.30 4.06
N ALA A 635 1.50 26.39 2.80
CA ALA A 635 2.55 25.57 2.22
C ALA A 635 3.93 25.88 2.81
N THR A 636 4.17 27.13 3.20
CA THR A 636 5.38 27.53 3.91
C THR A 636 5.41 26.94 5.32
N GLY A 637 4.27 26.98 6.04
CA GLY A 637 4.16 26.33 7.36
C GLY A 637 4.42 24.82 7.29
N GLU A 638 3.87 24.15 6.29
CA GLU A 638 4.12 22.73 6.03
C GLU A 638 5.62 22.44 5.75
N ALA A 639 6.21 23.21 4.84
CA ALA A 639 7.62 23.05 4.49
C ALA A 639 8.55 23.23 5.70
N LEU A 640 8.27 24.24 6.53
CA LEU A 640 9.03 24.48 7.76
C LEU A 640 8.86 23.35 8.78
N ALA A 641 7.65 22.77 8.90
CA ALA A 641 7.41 21.62 9.76
C ALA A 641 8.22 20.39 9.30
N PHE A 642 8.12 20.03 8.03
CA PHE A 642 8.85 18.89 7.46
C PHE A 642 10.37 19.09 7.59
N CYS A 643 10.88 20.21 7.12
CA CYS A 643 12.32 20.46 7.10
C CYS A 643 12.94 20.57 8.50
N SER A 644 12.20 21.09 9.49
CA SER A 644 12.70 21.12 10.86
C SER A 644 12.78 19.71 11.45
N LEU A 645 11.84 18.82 11.16
CA LEU A 645 11.92 17.40 11.56
C LEU A 645 13.08 16.68 10.89
N LEU A 646 13.33 16.96 9.59
CA LEU A 646 14.48 16.38 8.88
C LEU A 646 15.82 16.76 9.53
N LEU A 647 15.99 18.03 9.92
CA LEU A 647 17.19 18.49 10.63
C LEU A 647 17.29 17.94 12.05
N GLU A 648 16.18 17.58 12.68
CA GLU A 648 16.13 16.92 13.98
C GLU A 648 16.31 15.39 13.87
N GLY A 649 16.59 14.85 12.67
CA GLY A 649 16.88 13.45 12.43
C GLY A 649 15.66 12.56 12.19
N HIS A 650 14.48 13.14 11.99
CA HIS A 650 13.25 12.41 11.70
C HIS A 650 13.00 12.36 10.19
N PRO A 651 12.93 11.17 9.57
CA PRO A 651 12.51 11.05 8.18
C PRO A 651 11.06 11.53 8.00
N VAL A 652 10.81 12.12 6.83
CA VAL A 652 9.44 12.52 6.42
C VAL A 652 9.12 11.83 5.11
N ARG A 653 8.02 11.06 5.11
CA ARG A 653 7.51 10.37 3.94
C ARG A 653 6.07 10.82 3.69
N ILE A 654 5.81 11.35 2.50
CA ILE A 654 4.46 11.76 2.08
C ILE A 654 4.15 11.13 0.72
N SER A 655 3.02 10.46 0.62
CA SER A 655 2.53 9.89 -0.63
C SER A 655 1.06 10.24 -0.86
N GLY A 656 0.65 10.23 -2.12
CA GLY A 656 -0.69 10.56 -2.57
C GLY A 656 -0.66 10.97 -4.03
N GLN A 657 -1.83 11.22 -4.60
CA GLN A 657 -1.95 11.66 -5.98
C GLN A 657 -1.50 13.12 -6.11
N ASP A 658 -0.59 13.41 -7.05
CA ASP A 658 -0.03 14.73 -7.34
C ASP A 658 0.67 15.43 -6.15
N THR A 659 1.13 14.67 -5.18
CA THR A 659 1.65 15.15 -3.88
C THR A 659 2.93 15.98 -4.02
N GLU A 660 3.78 15.70 -5.01
CA GLU A 660 5.04 16.41 -5.24
C GLU A 660 4.83 17.90 -5.50
N ARG A 661 3.80 18.23 -6.27
CA ARG A 661 3.34 19.59 -6.58
C ARG A 661 2.30 20.07 -5.56
N GLY A 662 1.48 19.14 -5.06
CA GLY A 662 0.21 19.36 -4.40
C GLY A 662 -0.93 19.47 -5.40
N THR A 663 -2.09 18.84 -5.11
CA THR A 663 -3.28 18.87 -5.99
C THR A 663 -3.67 20.30 -6.38
N PHE A 664 -3.54 21.23 -5.44
CA PHE A 664 -3.88 22.65 -5.64
C PHE A 664 -2.68 23.52 -6.00
N SER A 665 -1.58 22.94 -6.50
CA SER A 665 -0.34 23.64 -6.86
C SER A 665 0.22 24.49 -5.72
N GLN A 666 0.21 23.94 -4.50
CA GLN A 666 0.62 24.67 -3.28
C GLN A 666 2.00 24.25 -2.76
N ARG A 667 2.38 22.96 -2.88
CA ARG A 667 3.57 22.43 -2.21
C ARG A 667 4.85 22.69 -2.98
N HIS A 668 4.93 22.27 -4.22
CA HIS A 668 6.14 22.38 -5.08
C HIS A 668 7.41 21.93 -4.36
N SER A 669 7.36 20.74 -3.75
CA SER A 669 8.52 20.16 -3.04
C SER A 669 9.51 19.47 -3.98
N VAL A 670 9.13 19.28 -5.23
CA VAL A 670 10.00 18.84 -6.33
C VAL A 670 10.00 19.92 -7.39
N LEU A 671 11.20 20.40 -7.75
CA LEU A 671 11.43 21.28 -8.89
C LEU A 671 11.82 20.44 -10.09
N VAL A 672 11.34 20.82 -11.26
CA VAL A 672 11.62 20.14 -12.53
C VAL A 672 12.32 21.13 -13.44
N ASP A 673 13.49 20.72 -13.96
CA ASP A 673 14.24 21.50 -14.93
C ASP A 673 13.49 21.56 -16.26
N GLN A 674 13.34 22.75 -16.82
CA GLN A 674 12.54 22.99 -18.03
C GLN A 674 13.25 22.61 -19.34
N GLU A 675 14.54 22.25 -19.29
CA GLU A 675 15.31 21.86 -20.46
C GLU A 675 15.50 20.34 -20.59
N ASN A 676 15.68 19.64 -19.44
CA ASN A 676 16.06 18.23 -19.42
C ASN A 676 15.16 17.35 -18.52
N GLU A 677 14.18 17.95 -17.82
CA GLU A 677 13.28 17.29 -16.84
C GLU A 677 13.99 16.70 -15.62
N ASP A 678 15.22 17.11 -15.34
CA ASP A 678 15.87 16.72 -14.10
C ASP A 678 15.11 17.24 -12.89
N ARG A 679 15.11 16.43 -11.84
CA ARG A 679 14.32 16.66 -10.63
C ARG A 679 15.20 17.08 -9.48
N TYR A 680 14.91 18.19 -8.85
CA TYR A 680 15.55 18.68 -7.66
C TYR A 680 14.58 18.74 -6.48
N ILE A 681 14.97 18.19 -5.34
CA ILE A 681 14.16 18.17 -4.11
C ILE A 681 14.86 19.03 -3.06
N PRO A 682 14.51 20.33 -2.92
CA PRO A 682 15.19 21.24 -2.01
C PRO A 682 15.24 20.76 -0.55
N PHE A 683 14.21 20.04 -0.08
CA PHE A 683 14.11 19.51 1.27
C PHE A 683 15.16 18.45 1.61
N ASN A 684 15.84 17.89 0.61
CA ASN A 684 16.97 16.98 0.81
C ASN A 684 18.34 17.69 0.81
N HIS A 685 18.34 19.04 0.79
CA HIS A 685 19.57 19.85 0.71
C HIS A 685 19.61 20.94 1.79
N LEU A 686 19.19 20.61 3.02
CA LEU A 686 19.16 21.54 4.17
C LEU A 686 20.52 21.61 4.90
N GLY A 687 21.32 20.56 4.81
CA GLY A 687 22.63 20.46 5.48
C GLY A 687 23.22 19.06 5.36
N GLU A 688 24.47 18.90 5.81
CA GLU A 688 25.21 17.62 5.72
C GLU A 688 24.62 16.50 6.59
N ARG A 689 23.98 16.85 7.68
CA ARG A 689 23.37 15.89 8.63
C ARG A 689 21.88 16.15 8.72
N GLN A 690 21.14 15.50 7.88
CA GLN A 690 19.68 15.54 7.90
C GLN A 690 19.11 14.16 7.61
N ALA A 691 17.88 13.92 8.06
CA ALA A 691 17.11 12.75 7.64
C ALA A 691 16.56 12.94 6.20
N ARG A 692 16.06 11.85 5.62
CA ARG A 692 15.57 11.83 4.24
C ARG A 692 14.13 12.33 4.16
N PHE A 693 13.88 13.19 3.17
CA PHE A 693 12.54 13.51 2.69
C PHE A 693 12.18 12.63 1.49
N GLU A 694 11.08 11.93 1.57
CA GLU A 694 10.54 11.14 0.47
C GLU A 694 9.13 11.65 0.14
N VAL A 695 8.97 12.22 -1.05
CA VAL A 695 7.69 12.67 -1.58
C VAL A 695 7.35 11.87 -2.83
N ILE A 696 6.11 11.40 -2.95
CA ILE A 696 5.74 10.38 -3.91
C ILE A 696 4.38 10.73 -4.52
N ASN A 697 4.37 10.97 -5.83
CA ASN A 697 3.13 10.84 -6.59
C ASN A 697 2.77 9.36 -6.66
N SER A 698 1.74 8.95 -5.95
CA SER A 698 1.26 7.58 -5.95
C SER A 698 0.54 7.22 -7.24
N MET A 699 0.33 5.92 -7.46
CA MET A 699 -0.66 5.49 -8.44
C MET A 699 -2.06 5.97 -8.03
N LEU A 700 -2.99 6.00 -8.99
CA LEU A 700 -4.39 6.40 -8.78
C LEU A 700 -5.16 5.29 -8.04
N SER A 701 -4.90 5.16 -6.76
CA SER A 701 -5.52 4.21 -5.83
C SER A 701 -5.46 4.79 -4.42
N GLU A 702 -6.50 4.59 -3.65
CA GLU A 702 -6.56 4.95 -2.23
C GLU A 702 -6.31 3.74 -1.34
N GLU A 703 -6.94 2.60 -1.63
CA GLU A 703 -6.96 1.43 -0.74
C GLU A 703 -5.56 0.87 -0.49
N ALA A 704 -4.84 0.51 -1.56
CA ALA A 704 -3.50 -0.04 -1.40
C ALA A 704 -2.49 1.00 -0.91
N VAL A 705 -2.62 2.27 -1.31
CA VAL A 705 -1.69 3.33 -0.90
C VAL A 705 -1.83 3.66 0.57
N VAL A 706 -3.06 3.84 1.09
CA VAL A 706 -3.30 4.06 2.53
C VAL A 706 -2.85 2.85 3.34
N GLY A 707 -3.17 1.63 2.89
CA GLY A 707 -2.72 0.40 3.53
C GLY A 707 -1.20 0.29 3.58
N PHE A 708 -0.51 0.70 2.52
CA PHE A 708 0.95 0.72 2.45
C PHE A 708 1.54 1.73 3.45
N GLU A 709 1.06 2.96 3.47
CA GLU A 709 1.58 3.98 4.38
C GLU A 709 1.25 3.66 5.85
N TYR A 710 0.10 3.05 6.11
CA TYR A 710 -0.18 2.50 7.43
C TYR A 710 0.85 1.43 7.81
N GLY A 711 1.13 0.49 6.92
CA GLY A 711 2.15 -0.54 7.13
C GLY A 711 3.54 0.04 7.36
N TYR A 712 3.92 1.09 6.61
CA TYR A 712 5.18 1.80 6.80
C TYR A 712 5.27 2.41 8.21
N SER A 713 4.21 3.07 8.66
CA SER A 713 4.13 3.71 9.99
C SER A 713 4.19 2.70 11.15
N LEU A 714 3.73 1.46 10.95
CA LEU A 714 3.84 0.39 11.94
C LEU A 714 5.29 -0.05 12.17
N ALA A 715 6.12 0.00 11.13
CA ALA A 715 7.51 -0.44 11.21
C ALA A 715 8.48 0.71 11.52
N GLU A 716 8.14 1.96 11.19
CA GLU A 716 9.01 3.12 11.42
C GLU A 716 8.31 4.22 12.23
N PRO A 717 8.28 4.09 13.58
CA PRO A 717 7.62 5.06 14.47
C PRO A 717 8.31 6.42 14.54
N ASN A 718 9.55 6.53 14.08
CA ASN A 718 10.37 7.76 14.13
C ASN A 718 10.28 8.57 12.84
N ALA A 719 9.55 8.09 11.82
CA ALA A 719 9.25 8.85 10.63
C ALA A 719 7.87 9.53 10.72
N LEU A 720 7.76 10.73 10.18
CA LEU A 720 6.47 11.34 9.87
C LEU A 720 5.97 10.74 8.56
N THR A 721 5.03 9.80 8.67
CA THR A 721 4.43 9.12 7.52
C THR A 721 3.07 9.73 7.22
N LEU A 722 2.90 10.25 5.99
CA LEU A 722 1.68 10.92 5.57
C LEU A 722 1.11 10.31 4.29
N TRP A 723 -0.21 10.22 4.25
CA TRP A 723 -0.97 10.05 3.03
C TRP A 723 -1.84 11.27 2.76
N GLU A 724 -1.79 11.81 1.54
CA GLU A 724 -2.61 12.93 1.11
C GLU A 724 -3.66 12.48 0.10
N ALA A 725 -4.93 12.63 0.43
CA ALA A 725 -6.01 12.44 -0.53
C ALA A 725 -6.02 13.59 -1.55
N GLN A 726 -6.39 13.30 -2.81
CA GLN A 726 -6.56 14.36 -3.82
C GLN A 726 -7.70 15.32 -3.44
N PHE A 727 -8.84 14.76 -3.01
CA PHE A 727 -9.89 15.41 -2.23
C PHE A 727 -10.26 14.48 -1.07
N GLY A 728 -10.64 15.06 0.06
CA GLY A 728 -10.90 14.27 1.26
C GLY A 728 -12.04 13.26 1.11
N ASP A 729 -13.02 13.52 0.23
CA ASP A 729 -14.11 12.58 -0.06
C ASP A 729 -13.60 11.24 -0.63
N PHE A 730 -12.46 11.25 -1.34
CA PHE A 730 -11.90 10.03 -1.94
C PHE A 730 -11.27 9.08 -0.91
N ALA A 731 -11.11 9.50 0.34
CA ALA A 731 -10.70 8.60 1.43
C ALA A 731 -11.65 7.40 1.59
N ASN A 732 -12.89 7.51 1.13
CA ASN A 732 -13.85 6.41 1.15
C ASN A 732 -13.44 5.21 0.29
N GLY A 733 -12.57 5.40 -0.70
CA GLY A 733 -11.93 4.31 -1.47
C GLY A 733 -11.03 3.41 -0.62
N ALA A 734 -10.58 3.89 0.54
CA ALA A 734 -9.78 3.15 1.52
C ALA A 734 -10.53 2.91 2.85
N GLN A 735 -11.86 2.97 2.86
CA GLN A 735 -12.65 2.89 4.11
C GLN A 735 -12.35 1.64 4.92
N VAL A 736 -12.14 0.51 4.28
CA VAL A 736 -11.78 -0.75 4.96
C VAL A 736 -10.46 -0.64 5.74
N VAL A 737 -9.49 0.13 5.24
CA VAL A 737 -8.23 0.37 5.95
C VAL A 737 -8.46 1.24 7.18
N PHE A 738 -9.29 2.28 7.08
CA PHE A 738 -9.65 3.11 8.22
C PHE A 738 -10.38 2.30 9.30
N ASP A 739 -11.38 1.51 8.92
CA ASP A 739 -12.21 0.73 9.85
C ASP A 739 -11.41 -0.40 10.52
N GLN A 740 -10.62 -1.13 9.75
CA GLN A 740 -10.02 -2.37 10.23
C GLN A 740 -8.62 -2.21 10.82
N PHE A 741 -7.89 -1.17 10.45
CA PHE A 741 -6.52 -0.95 10.87
C PHE A 741 -6.33 0.38 11.61
N VAL A 742 -6.59 1.50 10.96
CA VAL A 742 -6.27 2.84 11.51
C VAL A 742 -7.02 3.10 12.82
N SER A 743 -8.33 2.86 12.85
CA SER A 743 -9.18 3.14 14.01
C SER A 743 -9.09 2.08 15.11
N SER A 744 -8.83 0.82 14.76
CA SER A 744 -9.02 -0.31 15.66
C SER A 744 -7.79 -1.18 15.91
N GLY A 745 -6.71 -1.01 15.13
CA GLY A 745 -5.54 -1.88 15.18
C GLY A 745 -4.79 -1.85 16.52
N GLU A 746 -4.78 -0.72 17.20
CA GLU A 746 -4.18 -0.61 18.53
C GLU A 746 -4.98 -1.40 19.57
N ARG A 747 -6.29 -1.29 19.57
CA ARG A 747 -7.14 -1.99 20.55
C ARG A 747 -7.22 -3.51 20.31
N LYS A 748 -7.28 -3.93 19.03
CA LYS A 748 -7.36 -5.36 18.67
C LYS A 748 -6.03 -6.09 18.80
N TRP A 749 -4.94 -5.46 18.37
CA TRP A 749 -3.65 -6.12 18.14
C TRP A 749 -2.48 -5.44 18.86
N LEU A 750 -2.73 -4.38 19.61
CA LEU A 750 -1.71 -3.59 20.30
C LEU A 750 -0.67 -3.03 19.31
N ARG A 751 -1.11 -2.62 18.12
CA ARG A 751 -0.25 -2.06 17.07
C ARG A 751 -0.54 -0.58 16.90
N MET A 752 0.33 0.25 17.44
CA MET A 752 0.26 1.71 17.33
C MET A 752 0.72 2.17 15.94
N SER A 753 0.17 3.29 15.48
CA SER A 753 0.53 3.93 14.22
C SER A 753 0.61 5.44 14.40
N GLY A 754 1.60 6.05 13.76
CA GLY A 754 1.74 7.51 13.67
C GLY A 754 1.28 8.08 12.33
N LEU A 755 0.52 7.31 11.52
CA LEU A 755 0.05 7.75 10.20
C LEU A 755 -0.72 9.06 10.28
N VAL A 756 -0.41 9.98 9.38
CA VAL A 756 -1.14 11.23 9.17
C VAL A 756 -1.90 11.14 7.86
N CYS A 757 -3.20 11.39 7.87
CA CYS A 757 -4.03 11.49 6.67
C CYS A 757 -4.41 12.95 6.46
N LEU A 758 -3.96 13.53 5.34
CA LEU A 758 -4.29 14.88 4.91
C LEU A 758 -5.48 14.84 3.97
N LEU A 759 -6.61 15.38 4.42
CA LEU A 759 -7.90 15.29 3.74
C LEU A 759 -8.41 16.68 3.35
N PRO A 760 -8.24 17.12 2.09
CA PRO A 760 -8.78 18.40 1.63
C PRO A 760 -10.29 18.49 1.87
N HIS A 761 -10.70 19.53 2.62
CA HIS A 761 -12.07 19.75 3.09
C HIS A 761 -12.40 21.24 3.10
N GLY A 762 -13.61 21.57 2.72
CA GLY A 762 -14.13 22.94 2.74
C GLY A 762 -15.20 23.14 1.68
N TYR A 763 -16.25 23.90 2.03
CA TYR A 763 -17.41 24.17 1.18
C TYR A 763 -17.19 25.47 0.40
N GLU A 764 -16.90 25.34 -0.89
CA GLU A 764 -16.47 26.45 -1.77
C GLU A 764 -17.26 26.49 -3.09
N GLY A 765 -18.41 25.80 -3.14
CA GLY A 765 -19.25 25.76 -4.32
C GLY A 765 -18.77 24.82 -5.45
N GLN A 766 -17.88 23.86 -5.12
CA GLN A 766 -17.27 22.94 -6.09
C GLN A 766 -18.02 21.59 -6.21
N GLY A 767 -19.21 21.49 -5.63
CA GLY A 767 -20.05 20.28 -5.73
C GLY A 767 -19.79 19.24 -4.62
N PRO A 768 -20.54 18.12 -4.65
CA PRO A 768 -20.56 17.15 -3.56
C PRO A 768 -19.22 16.48 -3.25
N GLU A 769 -18.50 15.97 -4.26
CA GLU A 769 -17.30 15.15 -4.06
C GLU A 769 -16.03 16.00 -3.80
N HIS A 770 -16.11 17.31 -3.92
CA HIS A 770 -15.00 18.24 -3.79
C HIS A 770 -15.13 19.18 -2.58
N SER A 771 -16.11 18.92 -1.71
CA SER A 771 -16.39 19.77 -0.54
C SER A 771 -16.06 19.06 0.77
N SER A 772 -16.62 17.90 1.05
CA SER A 772 -16.51 17.23 2.34
C SER A 772 -15.53 16.05 2.30
N ALA A 773 -14.64 15.99 3.31
CA ALA A 773 -13.87 14.78 3.62
C ALA A 773 -14.67 13.77 4.47
N ARG A 774 -15.97 13.98 4.65
CA ARG A 774 -16.81 13.12 5.50
C ARG A 774 -16.32 13.05 6.95
N LEU A 775 -16.04 14.20 7.51
CA LEU A 775 -15.52 14.40 8.87
C LEU A 775 -16.30 13.61 9.94
N GLU A 776 -17.61 13.57 9.83
CA GLU A 776 -18.51 12.82 10.71
C GLU A 776 -18.21 11.33 10.79
N ARG A 777 -17.72 10.70 9.71
CA ARG A 777 -17.38 9.27 9.69
C ARG A 777 -16.15 8.99 10.54
N PHE A 778 -15.16 9.83 10.48
CA PHE A 778 -13.97 9.72 11.33
C PHE A 778 -14.30 9.96 12.80
N LEU A 779 -15.13 10.95 13.11
CA LEU A 779 -15.56 11.22 14.47
C LEU A 779 -16.39 10.08 15.06
N GLN A 780 -17.22 9.42 14.25
CA GLN A 780 -18.00 8.27 14.67
C GLN A 780 -17.12 7.07 15.07
N MET A 781 -15.94 6.91 14.44
CA MET A 781 -14.98 5.87 14.80
C MET A 781 -14.13 6.18 16.02
N CYS A 782 -14.22 7.41 16.57
CA CYS A 782 -13.40 7.86 17.68
C CYS A 782 -13.88 7.31 19.02
N ALA A 783 -13.01 6.58 19.70
CA ALA A 783 -13.21 6.14 21.08
C ALA A 783 -11.85 5.79 21.71
N GLU A 784 -11.74 5.85 23.05
CA GLU A 784 -10.60 5.35 23.80
C GLU A 784 -9.25 5.93 23.34
N ASP A 785 -9.23 7.18 22.90
CA ASP A 785 -8.05 7.87 22.34
C ASP A 785 -7.38 7.13 21.17
N ASN A 786 -8.14 6.40 20.36
CA ASN A 786 -7.63 5.59 19.27
C ASN A 786 -6.96 6.39 18.14
N MET A 787 -7.40 7.62 17.89
CA MET A 787 -6.83 8.50 16.88
C MET A 787 -7.03 9.98 17.26
N GLN A 788 -6.56 10.88 16.41
CA GLN A 788 -6.77 12.34 16.54
C GLN A 788 -7.51 12.82 15.30
N VAL A 789 -8.49 13.71 15.48
CA VAL A 789 -9.19 14.38 14.39
C VAL A 789 -9.10 15.89 14.60
N ALA A 790 -8.58 16.60 13.60
CA ALA A 790 -8.35 18.05 13.70
C ALA A 790 -8.66 18.75 12.36
N ASN A 791 -8.99 20.04 12.48
CA ASN A 791 -9.25 20.92 11.35
C ASN A 791 -8.61 22.27 11.63
N CYS A 792 -7.33 22.41 11.29
CA CYS A 792 -6.54 23.61 11.56
C CYS A 792 -6.98 24.79 10.69
N THR A 793 -6.92 25.98 11.26
CA THR A 793 -7.29 27.22 10.56
C THR A 793 -6.11 28.16 10.28
N THR A 794 -4.92 27.89 10.84
CA THR A 794 -3.74 28.73 10.62
C THR A 794 -2.52 27.89 10.22
N PRO A 795 -1.59 28.44 9.41
CA PRO A 795 -0.33 27.79 9.06
C PRO A 795 0.53 27.42 10.28
N ALA A 796 0.56 28.26 11.31
CA ALA A 796 1.32 27.98 12.53
C ALA A 796 0.73 26.79 13.29
N ASN A 797 -0.57 26.71 13.44
CA ASN A 797 -1.19 25.57 14.12
C ASN A 797 -1.02 24.27 13.33
N TYR A 798 -1.05 24.34 12.00
CA TYR A 798 -0.73 23.23 11.10
C TYR A 798 0.73 22.78 11.24
N PHE A 799 1.69 23.72 11.28
CA PHE A 799 3.09 23.44 11.58
C PHE A 799 3.24 22.66 12.90
N HIS A 800 2.57 23.09 13.94
CA HIS A 800 2.65 22.48 15.25
C HIS A 800 2.05 21.09 15.33
N ILE A 801 0.89 20.84 14.70
CA ILE A 801 0.23 19.54 14.78
C ILE A 801 1.04 18.46 14.05
N LEU A 802 1.68 18.82 12.93
CA LEU A 802 2.55 17.90 12.20
C LEU A 802 3.79 17.50 13.04
N ARG A 803 4.45 18.49 13.63
CA ARG A 803 5.60 18.24 14.51
C ARG A 803 5.20 17.46 15.77
N ARG A 804 4.00 17.72 16.30
CA ARG A 804 3.47 17.05 17.49
C ARG A 804 3.42 15.53 17.35
N GLN A 805 3.21 14.99 16.14
CA GLN A 805 3.20 13.56 15.88
C GLN A 805 4.50 12.87 16.32
N LEU A 806 5.64 13.54 16.21
CA LEU A 806 6.95 12.97 16.54
C LEU A 806 7.56 13.54 17.83
N LYS A 807 7.16 14.75 18.25
CA LYS A 807 7.70 15.42 19.45
C LYS A 807 7.05 14.95 20.75
N ARG A 808 6.21 13.95 20.70
CA ARG A 808 5.65 13.21 21.84
C ARG A 808 6.17 11.79 21.87
N ASP A 809 6.16 11.17 23.04
CA ASP A 809 6.52 9.76 23.26
C ASP A 809 5.33 8.80 23.07
N ILE A 810 4.26 9.25 22.46
CA ILE A 810 3.09 8.47 22.03
C ILE A 810 2.86 8.60 20.54
N ARG A 811 2.31 7.54 19.92
CA ARG A 811 1.92 7.57 18.50
C ARG A 811 0.44 7.23 18.38
N LYS A 812 -0.29 8.10 17.70
CA LYS A 812 -1.72 7.91 17.36
C LYS A 812 -1.93 8.37 15.91
N PRO A 813 -2.76 7.71 15.14
CA PRO A 813 -3.15 8.21 13.81
C PRO A 813 -3.73 9.62 13.92
N LEU A 814 -3.43 10.46 12.93
CA LEU A 814 -3.95 11.82 12.83
C LEU A 814 -4.74 11.96 11.53
N ILE A 815 -6.03 12.20 11.66
CA ILE A 815 -6.92 12.58 10.57
C ILE A 815 -7.02 14.10 10.56
N LEU A 816 -6.45 14.72 9.54
CA LEU A 816 -6.30 16.16 9.48
C LEU A 816 -7.03 16.71 8.26
N MET A 817 -8.11 17.47 8.53
CA MET A 817 -8.79 18.24 7.51
C MET A 817 -7.85 19.33 7.01
N THR A 818 -7.57 19.39 5.73
CA THR A 818 -6.69 20.38 5.12
C THR A 818 -7.50 21.34 4.25
N PRO A 819 -7.12 22.62 4.18
CA PRO A 819 -7.88 23.59 3.43
C PRO A 819 -7.60 23.51 1.93
N LYS A 820 -8.51 24.13 1.16
CA LYS A 820 -8.33 24.44 -0.26
C LYS A 820 -8.19 25.94 -0.47
N SER A 821 -9.24 26.73 -0.25
CA SER A 821 -9.18 28.19 -0.41
C SER A 821 -8.26 28.89 0.60
N LEU A 822 -8.16 28.36 1.83
CA LEU A 822 -7.25 28.92 2.83
C LEU A 822 -5.77 28.81 2.46
N LEU A 823 -5.41 27.91 1.53
CA LEU A 823 -4.04 27.84 1.00
C LEU A 823 -3.56 29.18 0.42
N ARG A 824 -4.49 30.02 -0.04
CA ARG A 824 -4.20 31.33 -0.67
C ARG A 824 -5.02 32.46 -0.06
N HIS A 825 -5.68 32.23 1.07
CA HIS A 825 -6.51 33.24 1.71
C HIS A 825 -5.64 34.27 2.40
N ARG A 826 -5.92 35.57 2.15
CA ARG A 826 -5.10 36.69 2.65
C ARG A 826 -4.95 36.76 4.16
N ARG A 827 -5.95 36.27 4.94
CA ARG A 827 -5.95 36.26 6.41
C ARG A 827 -5.40 34.92 6.97
N ALA A 828 -5.47 33.83 6.22
CA ALA A 828 -4.95 32.55 6.64
C ALA A 828 -3.42 32.46 6.49
N VAL A 829 -2.73 33.35 7.17
CA VAL A 829 -1.28 33.49 7.22
C VAL A 829 -0.82 33.60 8.67
N SER A 830 0.42 33.21 8.93
CA SER A 830 1.01 33.25 10.26
C SER A 830 2.31 34.07 10.29
N ARG A 831 2.77 34.39 11.49
CA ARG A 831 4.09 34.95 11.74
C ARG A 831 5.08 33.87 12.06
N LEU A 832 6.32 34.03 11.67
CA LEU A 832 7.39 33.08 11.98
C LEU A 832 7.55 32.89 13.51
N ALA A 833 7.31 33.92 14.27
CA ALA A 833 7.34 33.89 15.75
C ALA A 833 6.33 32.91 16.35
N GLU A 834 5.19 32.67 15.69
CA GLU A 834 4.16 31.73 16.13
C GLU A 834 4.59 30.26 15.95
N MET A 835 5.75 30.00 15.30
CA MET A 835 6.39 28.68 15.14
C MET A 835 7.67 28.58 16.01
N GLY A 836 7.96 29.60 16.81
CA GLY A 836 9.15 29.76 17.64
C GLY A 836 9.21 28.80 18.85
N PRO A 837 10.31 28.86 19.64
CA PRO A 837 10.59 27.88 20.71
C PRO A 837 9.51 27.73 21.78
N ASP A 838 8.84 28.82 22.13
CA ASP A 838 7.86 28.86 23.23
C ASP A 838 6.43 28.68 22.76
N THR A 839 6.24 28.26 21.50
CA THR A 839 4.93 28.04 20.90
C THR A 839 4.61 26.55 20.77
N THR A 840 3.32 26.22 20.70
CA THR A 840 2.85 24.84 20.61
C THR A 840 1.51 24.78 19.90
N PHE A 841 1.03 23.57 19.64
CA PHE A 841 -0.30 23.37 19.06
C PHE A 841 -1.41 23.81 20.01
N HIS A 842 -2.33 24.60 19.49
CA HIS A 842 -3.54 25.06 20.17
C HIS A 842 -4.74 24.22 19.73
N ARG A 843 -5.40 23.54 20.69
CA ARG A 843 -6.62 22.75 20.45
C ARG A 843 -7.84 23.63 20.24
N LEU A 844 -7.82 24.82 20.85
CA LEU A 844 -8.75 25.92 20.64
C LEU A 844 -7.94 27.15 20.22
N LEU A 845 -8.44 27.91 19.29
CA LEU A 845 -7.87 29.21 18.93
C LEU A 845 -8.87 30.32 19.21
N TRP A 846 -8.38 31.30 19.89
CA TRP A 846 -9.15 32.51 20.27
C TRP A 846 -9.54 33.32 19.04
N ASP A 847 -10.44 34.27 19.27
CA ASP A 847 -10.82 35.28 18.29
C ASP A 847 -9.62 36.15 17.89
N GLU A 848 -9.43 36.38 16.59
CA GLU A 848 -8.35 37.28 16.12
C GLU A 848 -8.48 38.69 16.65
N ALA A 849 -9.70 39.16 16.87
CA ALA A 849 -9.96 40.45 17.49
C ALA A 849 -9.42 40.54 18.94
N GLN A 850 -9.25 39.42 19.62
CA GLN A 850 -8.56 39.33 20.91
C GLN A 850 -7.06 39.14 20.77
N MET A 851 -6.65 38.32 19.79
CA MET A 851 -5.25 37.90 19.60
C MET A 851 -4.38 39.04 19.04
N PHE A 852 -4.92 39.88 18.17
CA PHE A 852 -4.16 40.88 17.43
C PHE A 852 -4.65 42.28 17.74
N PRO A 853 -3.80 43.17 18.33
CA PRO A 853 -4.18 44.55 18.68
C PRO A 853 -4.62 45.41 17.48
N ASP A 854 -4.17 45.07 16.29
CA ASP A 854 -4.41 45.86 15.07
C ASP A 854 -5.69 45.47 14.32
N GLU A 855 -6.48 44.50 14.86
CA GLU A 855 -7.75 44.11 14.26
C GLU A 855 -8.78 45.29 14.35
N LYS A 856 -9.62 45.39 13.29
CA LYS A 856 -10.59 46.47 13.17
C LYS A 856 -11.69 46.39 14.23
N ILE A 857 -12.15 45.18 14.53
CA ILE A 857 -13.13 44.96 15.59
C ILE A 857 -12.41 44.96 16.94
N LYS A 858 -12.91 45.75 17.86
CA LYS A 858 -12.54 45.75 19.29
C LYS A 858 -13.71 45.15 20.04
N LEU A 859 -13.54 43.94 20.56
CA LEU A 859 -14.57 43.26 21.32
C LEU A 859 -14.93 44.05 22.58
N VAL A 860 -16.18 43.99 22.95
CA VAL A 860 -16.66 44.49 24.25
C VAL A 860 -16.10 43.65 25.40
N ALA A 861 -16.33 44.02 26.65
CA ALA A 861 -15.89 43.21 27.80
C ALA A 861 -16.56 41.82 27.82
N ASP A 862 -15.91 40.84 28.43
CA ASP A 862 -16.36 39.44 28.42
C ASP A 862 -17.81 39.26 28.92
N ASP A 863 -18.24 40.06 29.87
CA ASP A 863 -19.59 40.05 30.43
C ASP A 863 -20.64 40.76 29.55
N GLU A 864 -20.21 41.55 28.59
CA GLU A 864 -21.03 42.22 27.58
C GLU A 864 -21.15 41.41 26.27
N ILE A 865 -20.36 40.33 26.12
CA ILE A 865 -20.48 39.42 24.97
C ILE A 865 -21.84 38.73 25.06
N ARG A 866 -22.69 38.96 24.05
CA ARG A 866 -24.02 38.34 23.99
C ARG A 866 -24.05 36.95 23.40
N ARG A 867 -23.08 36.61 22.57
CA ARG A 867 -23.00 35.33 21.90
C ARG A 867 -21.57 34.88 21.68
N VAL A 868 -21.32 33.58 21.92
CA VAL A 868 -20.10 32.89 21.53
C VAL A 868 -20.43 31.89 20.42
N VAL A 869 -19.83 32.05 19.26
CA VAL A 869 -19.97 31.14 18.11
C VAL A 869 -18.74 30.24 18.05
N LEU A 870 -18.94 28.94 18.36
CA LEU A 870 -17.94 27.92 18.19
C LEU A 870 -18.01 27.41 16.74
N CYS A 871 -16.87 27.22 16.09
CA CYS A 871 -16.78 26.71 14.74
C CYS A 871 -15.48 25.90 14.53
N SER A 872 -15.40 25.19 13.39
CA SER A 872 -14.20 24.47 13.00
C SER A 872 -13.93 24.69 11.50
N GLY A 873 -12.66 24.88 11.15
CA GLY A 873 -12.24 25.02 9.75
C GLY A 873 -12.56 26.38 9.12
N LYS A 874 -12.69 26.40 7.80
CA LYS A 874 -12.76 27.57 6.92
C LYS A 874 -13.88 28.56 7.28
N VAL A 875 -15.01 28.08 7.78
CA VAL A 875 -16.17 28.90 8.10
C VAL A 875 -15.84 30.04 9.10
N TYR A 876 -14.78 29.88 9.89
CA TYR A 876 -14.27 30.93 10.75
C TYR A 876 -13.97 32.24 9.99
N TYR A 877 -13.32 32.10 8.82
CA TYR A 877 -12.96 33.29 8.03
C TYR A 877 -14.18 33.92 7.38
N ASP A 878 -15.17 33.14 6.95
CA ASP A 878 -16.44 33.67 6.45
C ASP A 878 -17.19 34.44 7.55
N LEU A 879 -17.24 33.89 8.77
CA LEU A 879 -17.83 34.58 9.95
C LEU A 879 -17.05 35.83 10.31
N HIS A 880 -15.74 35.77 10.36
CA HIS A 880 -14.89 36.90 10.73
C HIS A 880 -15.03 38.06 9.76
N GLU A 881 -14.99 37.83 8.46
CA GLU A 881 -15.12 38.87 7.44
C GLU A 881 -16.52 39.51 7.44
N GLU A 882 -17.57 38.69 7.58
CA GLU A 882 -18.93 39.22 7.62
C GLU A 882 -19.20 39.95 8.92
N ARG A 883 -18.67 39.49 10.08
CA ARG A 883 -18.73 40.21 11.36
C ARG A 883 -18.05 41.59 11.27
N GLU A 884 -16.86 41.63 10.68
CA GLU A 884 -16.11 42.87 10.46
C GLU A 884 -16.89 43.85 9.58
N LYS A 885 -17.46 43.36 8.48
CA LYS A 885 -18.25 44.15 7.55
C LYS A 885 -19.51 44.77 8.21
N ARG A 886 -20.12 44.04 9.15
CA ARG A 886 -21.28 44.52 9.91
C ARG A 886 -20.92 45.39 11.11
N GLY A 887 -19.66 45.48 11.49
CA GLY A 887 -19.20 46.22 12.68
C GLY A 887 -19.67 45.63 14.00
N ILE A 888 -19.91 44.30 14.07
CA ILE A 888 -20.39 43.62 15.27
C ILE A 888 -19.22 43.36 16.21
N ASN A 889 -19.31 43.80 17.46
CA ASN A 889 -18.25 43.70 18.46
C ASN A 889 -18.65 42.95 19.75
N ASP A 890 -19.87 42.43 19.82
CA ASP A 890 -20.44 41.71 20.95
C ASP A 890 -20.67 40.21 20.69
N ILE A 891 -20.08 39.71 19.60
CA ILE A 891 -20.03 38.28 19.26
C ILE A 891 -18.57 37.80 19.24
N TYR A 892 -18.26 36.80 20.04
CA TYR A 892 -16.94 36.15 20.11
C TYR A 892 -16.91 34.90 19.24
N LEU A 893 -15.85 34.71 18.44
CA LEU A 893 -15.65 33.56 17.54
C LEU A 893 -14.57 32.63 18.11
N LEU A 894 -14.93 31.41 18.49
CA LEU A 894 -14.00 30.44 19.03
C LEU A 894 -13.78 29.27 18.03
N ARG A 895 -12.54 29.05 17.68
CA ARG A 895 -12.17 27.94 16.77
C ARG A 895 -11.86 26.68 17.56
N VAL A 896 -12.53 25.57 17.22
CA VAL A 896 -12.19 24.23 17.71
C VAL A 896 -11.29 23.56 16.67
N GLU A 897 -9.98 23.58 16.90
CA GLU A 897 -8.97 23.09 15.98
C GLU A 897 -8.81 21.57 16.08
N GLN A 898 -8.90 21.00 17.28
CA GLN A 898 -8.90 19.57 17.53
C GLN A 898 -10.28 19.13 18.01
N LEU A 899 -10.94 18.32 17.18
CA LEU A 899 -12.26 17.78 17.47
C LEU A 899 -12.19 16.52 18.34
N TYR A 900 -11.18 15.69 18.16
CA TYR A 900 -10.95 14.53 19.01
C TYR A 900 -9.45 14.31 19.25
N PRO A 901 -9.03 13.93 20.47
CA PRO A 901 -9.81 13.94 21.71
C PRO A 901 -10.30 15.35 22.09
N VAL A 902 -11.54 15.43 22.62
CA VAL A 902 -12.16 16.70 22.96
C VAL A 902 -11.46 17.34 24.16
N SER A 903 -11.10 18.61 24.06
CA SER A 903 -10.41 19.36 25.12
C SER A 903 -11.40 19.96 26.11
N LEU A 904 -12.10 19.13 26.89
CA LEU A 904 -13.15 19.56 27.83
C LEU A 904 -12.68 20.62 28.83
N LYS A 905 -11.51 20.40 29.44
CA LYS A 905 -10.95 21.38 30.42
C LYS A 905 -10.66 22.75 29.77
N ALA A 906 -10.16 22.76 28.54
CA ALA A 906 -9.91 24.00 27.83
C ALA A 906 -11.22 24.72 27.44
N LEU A 907 -12.24 23.95 27.04
CA LEU A 907 -13.58 24.50 26.74
C LEU A 907 -14.23 25.08 27.98
N VAL A 908 -14.21 24.38 29.11
CA VAL A 908 -14.75 24.91 30.39
C VAL A 908 -14.06 26.20 30.78
N ASN A 909 -12.73 26.25 30.72
CA ASN A 909 -11.97 27.46 31.09
C ASN A 909 -12.26 28.63 30.16
N GLU A 910 -12.33 28.40 28.86
CA GLU A 910 -12.51 29.46 27.88
C GLU A 910 -13.96 29.98 27.88
N LEU A 911 -14.95 29.09 27.82
CA LEU A 911 -16.35 29.46 27.76
C LEU A 911 -16.88 30.05 29.09
N GLY A 912 -16.28 29.65 30.23
CA GLY A 912 -16.63 30.18 31.56
C GLY A 912 -16.37 31.66 31.75
N ARG A 913 -15.64 32.31 30.85
CA ARG A 913 -15.44 33.75 30.81
C ARG A 913 -16.74 34.53 30.48
N PHE A 914 -17.61 33.97 29.65
CA PHE A 914 -18.74 34.62 29.00
C PHE A 914 -20.06 34.29 29.72
N LYS A 915 -20.26 34.80 30.89
CA LYS A 915 -21.39 34.49 31.81
C LYS A 915 -22.77 34.81 31.25
N ASN A 916 -22.87 35.81 30.40
CA ASN A 916 -24.12 36.32 29.85
C ASN A 916 -24.38 35.90 28.40
N ALA A 917 -23.46 35.18 27.79
CA ALA A 917 -23.54 34.81 26.39
C ALA A 917 -24.48 33.62 26.09
N GLU A 918 -25.00 33.59 24.88
CA GLU A 918 -25.55 32.40 24.26
C GLU A 918 -24.42 31.67 23.57
N PHE A 919 -24.41 30.31 23.60
CA PHE A 919 -23.41 29.47 22.97
C PHE A 919 -24.00 28.74 21.77
N MET A 920 -23.34 28.94 20.64
CA MET A 920 -23.77 28.42 19.32
C MET A 920 -22.67 27.62 18.67
N TRP A 921 -23.04 26.53 18.03
CA TRP A 921 -22.17 25.80 17.10
C TRP A 921 -22.50 26.15 15.66
N CYS A 922 -21.53 26.66 14.94
CA CYS A 922 -21.65 27.00 13.52
C CYS A 922 -20.75 26.08 12.66
N GLN A 923 -21.33 25.44 11.67
CA GLN A 923 -20.57 24.62 10.70
C GLN A 923 -21.06 24.87 9.28
N GLU A 924 -20.18 24.64 8.31
CA GLU A 924 -20.51 24.75 6.90
C GLU A 924 -21.15 23.49 6.31
N GLU A 925 -20.99 22.34 6.95
CA GLU A 925 -21.58 21.07 6.58
C GLU A 925 -23.10 21.06 6.88
N PRO A 926 -23.86 20.17 6.16
CA PRO A 926 -25.25 19.92 6.52
C PRO A 926 -25.42 19.41 7.96
N ARG A 927 -26.59 19.65 8.56
CA ARG A 927 -26.85 19.29 9.97
C ARG A 927 -26.60 17.81 10.32
N ASN A 928 -26.84 16.89 9.40
CA ASN A 928 -26.60 15.46 9.58
C ASN A 928 -25.16 15.04 9.30
N MET A 929 -24.29 15.97 8.96
CA MET A 929 -22.86 15.77 8.63
C MET A 929 -22.00 16.70 9.48
N GLY A 930 -20.68 16.65 9.30
CA GLY A 930 -19.74 17.48 10.04
C GLY A 930 -19.61 17.08 11.51
N ALA A 931 -19.25 18.04 12.35
CA ALA A 931 -18.89 17.76 13.73
C ALA A 931 -20.04 17.96 14.74
N TYR A 932 -21.15 18.57 14.36
CA TYR A 932 -22.19 18.98 15.32
C TYR A 932 -22.70 17.81 16.19
N SER A 933 -23.18 16.74 15.56
CA SER A 933 -23.74 15.59 16.29
C SER A 933 -22.76 14.91 17.25
N PHE A 934 -21.46 14.97 16.93
CA PHE A 934 -20.41 14.47 17.80
C PHE A 934 -20.11 15.43 18.95
N MET A 935 -20.05 16.73 18.68
CA MET A 935 -19.68 17.75 19.66
C MET A 935 -20.83 18.12 20.61
N GLU A 936 -22.07 17.99 20.17
CA GLU A 936 -23.27 18.39 20.92
C GLU A 936 -23.28 17.86 22.39
N PRO A 937 -23.12 16.54 22.66
CA PRO A 937 -23.16 16.05 24.03
C PRO A 937 -22.00 16.55 24.91
N TYR A 938 -20.81 16.74 24.31
CA TYR A 938 -19.67 17.30 25.01
C TYR A 938 -19.89 18.80 25.37
N LEU A 939 -20.44 19.55 24.43
CA LEU A 939 -20.76 20.94 24.65
C LEU A 939 -21.90 21.11 25.65
N GLU A 940 -22.94 20.26 25.61
CA GLU A 940 -23.99 20.24 26.62
C GLU A 940 -23.42 20.01 28.02
N TRP A 941 -22.51 19.07 28.18
CA TRP A 941 -21.81 18.84 29.44
C TRP A 941 -21.02 20.09 29.88
N VAL A 942 -20.23 20.70 28.98
CA VAL A 942 -19.44 21.93 29.27
C VAL A 942 -20.34 23.06 29.68
N LEU A 943 -21.44 23.34 28.95
CA LEU A 943 -22.39 24.39 29.25
C LEU A 943 -23.06 24.18 30.60
N GLY A 944 -23.32 22.92 30.97
CA GLY A 944 -23.79 22.56 32.31
C GLY A 944 -22.77 22.90 33.40
N GLN A 945 -21.46 22.61 33.18
CA GLN A 945 -20.40 22.89 34.14
C GLN A 945 -20.20 24.41 34.41
N ILE A 946 -20.32 25.22 33.39
CA ILE A 946 -20.13 26.68 33.50
C ILE A 946 -21.41 27.42 33.91
N GLY A 947 -22.54 26.72 34.05
CA GLY A 947 -23.83 27.34 34.38
C GLY A 947 -24.35 28.29 33.29
N ALA A 948 -24.15 27.91 32.02
CA ALA A 948 -24.49 28.71 30.86
C ALA A 948 -26.00 29.02 30.76
N LYS A 949 -26.36 30.10 30.09
CA LYS A 949 -27.74 30.54 29.86
C LYS A 949 -28.54 29.53 29.03
N ASN A 950 -27.94 28.98 27.98
CA ASN A 950 -28.49 27.85 27.22
C ASN A 950 -27.75 26.56 27.58
N LYS A 951 -28.53 25.49 27.89
CA LYS A 951 -27.97 24.18 28.27
C LYS A 951 -27.47 23.34 27.10
N GLN A 952 -28.00 23.60 25.91
CA GLN A 952 -27.62 22.96 24.67
C GLN A 952 -27.05 23.98 23.71
N PRO A 953 -26.01 23.62 22.91
CA PRO A 953 -25.49 24.55 21.91
C PRO A 953 -26.58 24.81 20.83
N ILE A 954 -26.77 26.08 20.49
CA ILE A 954 -27.63 26.47 19.38
C ILE A 954 -26.93 26.05 18.08
N TYR A 955 -27.61 25.29 17.24
CA TYR A 955 -27.05 24.92 15.93
C TYR A 955 -27.33 26.00 14.89
N THR A 956 -26.32 26.36 14.11
CA THR A 956 -26.51 27.08 12.84
C THR A 956 -25.60 26.44 11.76
N GLY A 957 -26.16 26.32 10.57
CA GLY A 957 -25.50 25.66 9.45
C GLY A 957 -26.49 25.32 8.33
N ARG A 958 -26.07 24.51 7.40
CA ARG A 958 -26.95 24.04 6.34
C ARG A 958 -27.97 23.04 6.86
N ALA A 959 -29.17 23.02 6.24
CA ALA A 959 -30.18 21.99 6.51
C ALA A 959 -29.62 20.60 6.23
N ALA A 960 -30.23 19.57 6.88
CA ALA A 960 -29.88 18.17 6.59
C ALA A 960 -30.06 17.85 5.10
N SER A 961 -29.10 17.11 4.54
CA SER A 961 -29.05 16.79 3.12
C SER A 961 -28.49 15.38 2.88
N ALA A 962 -29.01 14.71 1.86
CA ALA A 962 -28.46 13.44 1.40
C ALA A 962 -27.14 13.60 0.62
N ALA A 963 -27.01 14.71 -0.12
CA ALA A 963 -25.73 15.08 -0.77
C ALA A 963 -24.89 15.92 0.18
N THR A 964 -23.57 15.77 0.11
CA THR A 964 -22.64 16.52 0.95
C THR A 964 -22.72 18.02 0.71
N ALA A 965 -22.84 18.45 -0.54
CA ALA A 965 -22.94 19.85 -0.92
C ALA A 965 -23.85 20.02 -2.15
N THR A 966 -24.29 21.27 -2.35
CA THR A 966 -25.00 21.62 -3.59
C THR A 966 -24.05 21.69 -4.79
N GLY A 967 -24.49 21.27 -5.96
CA GLY A 967 -23.74 21.39 -7.22
C GLY A 967 -23.79 22.76 -7.88
N GLN A 968 -24.62 23.68 -7.37
CA GLN A 968 -24.84 25.01 -7.96
C GLN A 968 -24.25 26.11 -7.08
N MET A 969 -23.38 26.94 -7.66
CA MET A 969 -22.73 28.05 -6.95
C MET A 969 -23.78 29.04 -6.39
N SER A 970 -24.83 29.34 -7.09
CA SER A 970 -25.88 30.24 -6.62
C SER A 970 -26.59 29.72 -5.37
N GLN A 971 -26.84 28.43 -5.28
CA GLN A 971 -27.41 27.79 -4.07
C GLN A 971 -26.39 27.79 -2.92
N HIS A 972 -25.13 27.51 -3.23
CA HIS A 972 -24.04 27.57 -2.26
C HIS A 972 -23.97 28.94 -1.59
N LEU A 973 -23.93 30.02 -2.38
CA LEU A 973 -23.88 31.40 -1.87
C LEU A 973 -25.13 31.78 -1.06
N LYS A 974 -26.32 31.33 -1.50
CA LYS A 974 -27.56 31.51 -0.75
C LYS A 974 -27.55 30.84 0.61
N GLN A 975 -27.06 29.58 0.65
CA GLN A 975 -26.95 28.83 1.90
C GLN A 975 -25.89 29.46 2.85
N LEU A 976 -24.75 29.85 2.30
CA LEU A 976 -23.68 30.50 3.07
C LEU A 976 -24.20 31.83 3.67
N LYS A 977 -24.87 32.64 2.86
CA LYS A 977 -25.45 33.89 3.37
C LYS A 977 -26.44 33.65 4.51
N ALA A 978 -27.34 32.69 4.38
CA ALA A 978 -28.33 32.35 5.41
C ALA A 978 -27.66 31.91 6.72
N LEU A 979 -26.62 31.05 6.61
CA LEU A 979 -25.80 30.61 7.75
C LEU A 979 -25.15 31.81 8.48
N LEU A 980 -24.51 32.72 7.72
CA LEU A 980 -23.83 33.89 8.29
C LEU A 980 -24.83 34.85 8.92
N ASP A 981 -26.00 35.05 8.27
CA ASP A 981 -27.07 35.89 8.82
C ASP A 981 -27.59 35.33 10.14
N GLU A 982 -27.73 34.03 10.29
CA GLU A 982 -28.20 33.40 11.54
C GLU A 982 -27.11 33.41 12.62
N ALA A 983 -25.87 33.15 12.30
CA ALA A 983 -24.78 33.14 13.26
C ALA A 983 -24.50 34.53 13.85
N LEU A 984 -24.62 35.58 13.05
CA LEU A 984 -24.27 36.97 13.40
C LEU A 984 -25.48 37.86 13.69
N ARG A 985 -26.67 37.27 13.74
CA ARG A 985 -27.92 38.01 14.07
C ARG A 985 -27.95 38.60 15.44
#